data_bc4c318758009e5f2fade3f76e0cdd21
#
_entry.id   bc4c318758009e5f2fade3f76e0cdd21
#
_cell.length_a   1.000
_cell.length_b   1.000
_cell.length_c   1.000
_cell.angle_alpha   90.00
_cell.angle_beta   90.00
_cell.angle_gamma   90.00
#
_symmetry.space_group_name_H-M   'P 1'
#
loop_
_entity.id
_entity.type
_entity.pdbx_description
1 polymer ?
#
loop_
_entity_poly.entity_id
_entity_poly.type
_entity_poly.pdbx_seq_one_letter_code
_entity_poly.pdbx_strand_id
1 'polypeptide(L)'
;MQKKHDYPTQHYLELDDNERDLLDMVCAQYSKVIVLINSGTSMELGDLEKDERIGAILWVSMPGASGFGPIGRILNGEVNPSGRTVDTWAADFKADPTWENFCKNNANATKLDADGNVLPEYLDASGNVVTNQLYDESGALVTSKYQIAYEEGIYIGYRYWETRGYTEKAASGNDSWYREHVVYPLGYGLSYTTFTKEIVGATLDGQPVENGYLLTADDLDKQITFTVKVTNTGSVPGKDVAQLYYSAPYYDEGIEKAHVVLADFAKTSLLAAGSSEKITVSMKVRDMASYDYSDRNDNGYTTYELDCGSYSLYVGDNANVWNRQEPSLVLNVGGETANYDEDDCGDDAIIASIDAKGDPDMYEGAKSTNQYDEVSAFFFEESENVGNSDVEGLGWGTELSRSDWEGTWPKAPTYAELVRTQEFIDTLNYPDPTKEGKAVGEVSDYDNGKPWQKTQDDLDAVLTVNGVTYPAYAETEKTAADDVVLLADFVKTITDENGNISYDITDWAPFLSQLTLEQMSELQRDGGFQITFPNMDVFGLDKMVVGDGGTGFTRTGISGYSKGCTYVSTTMVAATWNTELAAKEGDSLGNEAIWLDVQGLYGVGTNIHRTPFSGRNFEYFAEDPVLAGKMVASLTAAAQKRGLIMYDKHFFLNDTEQDRDQTGLLTYATEQTMREVYMKVEQIVVEEADAMALMTAFNRIGNVWVGEDYRTLTNILRGEWGFKGMTITDGQNG
;
A
#
# COMPACT_ATOMS: atom_id res chain seq x y z
N MET A 1 -20.89 11.50 -12.60
CA MET A 1 -21.11 12.74 -13.37
C MET A 1 -20.22 13.80 -12.74
N GLN A 2 -19.02 14.00 -13.27
CA GLN A 2 -18.21 15.15 -12.87
C GLN A 2 -18.93 16.40 -13.42
N LYS A 3 -19.46 17.22 -12.53
CA LYS A 3 -19.76 18.59 -12.89
C LYS A 3 -18.44 19.24 -13.26
N LYS A 4 -18.37 19.85 -14.47
CA LYS A 4 -17.33 20.84 -14.78
C LYS A 4 -17.46 21.92 -13.72
N HIS A 5 -16.63 21.86 -12.71
CA HIS A 5 -16.39 22.98 -11.83
C HIS A 5 -15.28 23.81 -12.46
N ASP A 6 -15.50 25.11 -12.54
CA ASP A 6 -14.44 26.05 -12.85
C ASP A 6 -13.43 25.93 -11.66
N TYR A 7 -12.37 25.15 -11.85
CA TYR A 7 -11.23 25.28 -10.96
C TYR A 7 -10.73 26.72 -11.04
N PRO A 8 -10.42 27.36 -9.92
CA PRO A 8 -9.66 26.87 -8.79
C PRO A 8 -10.18 27.24 -7.38
N THR A 9 -11.44 27.55 -7.19
CA THR A 9 -11.86 28.18 -5.91
C THR A 9 -12.43 27.19 -4.90
N GLN A 10 -13.06 26.10 -5.33
CA GLN A 10 -13.65 25.11 -4.43
C GLN A 10 -13.58 23.70 -5.03
N HIS A 11 -13.16 22.71 -4.25
CA HIS A 11 -13.19 21.31 -4.65
C HIS A 11 -14.23 20.52 -3.83
N TYR A 12 -14.54 19.28 -4.26
CA TYR A 12 -15.65 18.49 -3.71
C TYR A 12 -15.43 17.95 -2.29
N LEU A 13 -14.23 18.08 -1.74
CA LEU A 13 -13.92 17.72 -0.35
C LEU A 13 -14.01 18.91 0.62
N GLU A 14 -14.31 20.10 0.13
CA GLU A 14 -14.69 21.24 0.97
C GLU A 14 -16.20 21.21 1.25
N LEU A 15 -16.62 21.87 2.32
CA LEU A 15 -18.04 22.14 2.56
C LEU A 15 -18.56 23.08 1.48
N ASP A 16 -19.63 22.67 0.77
CA ASP A 16 -20.26 23.53 -0.23
C ASP A 16 -21.12 24.63 0.42
N ASP A 17 -21.57 25.59 -0.40
CA ASP A 17 -22.37 26.72 0.07
C ASP A 17 -23.69 26.26 0.72
N ASN A 18 -24.33 25.19 0.24
CA ASN A 18 -25.56 24.67 0.80
C ASN A 18 -25.33 24.02 2.16
N GLU A 19 -24.20 23.32 2.34
CA GLU A 19 -23.80 22.72 3.61
C GLU A 19 -23.49 23.81 4.64
N ARG A 20 -22.80 24.88 4.24
CA ARG A 20 -22.52 26.05 5.09
C ARG A 20 -23.81 26.78 5.49
N ASP A 21 -24.71 27.05 4.54
CA ASP A 21 -26.01 27.67 4.77
C ASP A 21 -26.87 26.82 5.71
N LEU A 22 -26.90 25.49 5.53
CA LEU A 22 -27.60 24.57 6.41
C LEU A 22 -27.05 24.63 7.83
N LEU A 23 -25.73 24.63 7.98
CA LEU A 23 -25.05 24.70 9.26
C LEU A 23 -25.41 26.02 9.99
N ASP A 24 -25.33 27.14 9.30
CA ASP A 24 -25.70 28.44 9.84
C ASP A 24 -27.17 28.49 10.28
N MET A 25 -28.05 27.92 9.47
CA MET A 25 -29.49 27.84 9.80
C MET A 25 -29.74 27.00 11.05
N VAL A 26 -29.05 25.88 11.18
CA VAL A 26 -29.17 24.97 12.35
C VAL A 26 -28.58 25.65 13.60
N CYS A 27 -27.40 26.23 13.50
CA CYS A 27 -26.74 26.92 14.62
C CYS A 27 -27.51 28.16 15.10
N ALA A 28 -28.27 28.82 14.21
CA ALA A 28 -29.13 29.94 14.62
C ALA A 28 -30.35 29.48 15.45
N GLN A 29 -30.77 28.24 15.35
CA GLN A 29 -31.97 27.73 16.04
C GLN A 29 -31.67 26.86 17.25
N TYR A 30 -30.51 26.20 17.27
CA TYR A 30 -30.13 25.21 18.29
C TYR A 30 -28.82 25.58 18.98
N SER A 31 -28.78 25.43 20.30
CA SER A 31 -27.59 25.70 21.10
C SER A 31 -26.67 24.49 21.29
N LYS A 32 -27.09 23.33 20.81
CA LYS A 32 -26.28 22.09 20.84
C LYS A 32 -26.33 21.49 19.45
N VAL A 33 -25.26 21.66 18.72
CA VAL A 33 -25.10 21.15 17.35
C VAL A 33 -23.97 20.13 17.35
N ILE A 34 -24.23 18.97 16.76
CA ILE A 34 -23.24 17.92 16.50
C ILE A 34 -23.23 17.70 14.99
N VAL A 35 -22.05 17.77 14.40
CA VAL A 35 -21.86 17.52 12.98
C VAL A 35 -21.45 16.07 12.76
N LEU A 36 -22.17 15.36 11.88
CA LEU A 36 -21.84 14.02 11.45
C LEU A 36 -21.29 14.08 10.04
N ILE A 37 -20.04 13.65 9.86
CA ILE A 37 -19.38 13.61 8.56
C ILE A 37 -19.44 12.18 8.01
N ASN A 38 -20.21 12.02 6.93
CA ASN A 38 -20.37 10.76 6.22
C ASN A 38 -19.58 10.80 4.91
N SER A 39 -18.28 10.71 5.02
CA SER A 39 -17.33 10.70 3.91
C SER A 39 -16.42 9.48 4.01
N GLY A 40 -16.14 8.81 2.88
CA GLY A 40 -15.22 7.67 2.79
C GLY A 40 -13.75 8.07 2.88
N THR A 41 -13.45 9.36 2.90
CA THR A 41 -12.09 9.93 3.00
C THR A 41 -12.11 11.15 3.91
N SER A 42 -10.94 11.70 4.26
CA SER A 42 -10.81 12.98 4.95
C SER A 42 -11.40 14.13 4.12
N MET A 43 -11.81 15.19 4.79
CA MET A 43 -12.39 16.41 4.20
C MET A 43 -11.73 17.64 4.77
N GLU A 44 -11.72 18.73 4.02
CA GLU A 44 -11.42 20.05 4.56
C GLU A 44 -12.60 20.55 5.38
N LEU A 45 -12.40 20.58 6.69
CA LEU A 45 -13.44 21.03 7.63
C LEU A 45 -13.54 22.54 7.71
N GLY A 46 -12.56 23.25 7.18
CA GLY A 46 -12.49 24.70 7.21
C GLY A 46 -12.53 25.22 8.64
N ASP A 47 -13.51 26.06 8.94
CA ASP A 47 -13.66 26.65 10.25
C ASP A 47 -14.56 25.86 11.22
N LEU A 48 -15.03 24.65 10.83
CA LEU A 48 -15.94 23.85 11.65
C LEU A 48 -15.40 23.58 13.05
N GLU A 49 -14.12 23.24 13.16
CA GLU A 49 -13.50 22.95 14.47
C GLU A 49 -13.33 24.22 15.33
N LYS A 50 -13.27 25.38 14.68
CA LYS A 50 -13.13 26.70 15.34
C LYS A 50 -14.47 27.36 15.62
N ASP A 51 -15.58 26.79 15.10
CA ASP A 51 -16.92 27.33 15.31
C ASP A 51 -17.47 26.96 16.69
N GLU A 52 -17.45 27.92 17.61
CA GLU A 52 -17.93 27.75 19.00
C GLU A 52 -19.40 27.31 19.09
N ARG A 53 -20.19 27.42 18.02
CA ARG A 53 -21.59 26.97 17.97
C ARG A 53 -21.69 25.44 17.84
N ILE A 54 -20.59 24.78 17.43
CA ILE A 54 -20.53 23.33 17.23
C ILE A 54 -19.95 22.65 18.45
N GLY A 55 -20.75 21.78 19.07
CA GLY A 55 -20.35 21.07 20.29
C GLY A 55 -19.49 19.83 20.05
N ALA A 56 -19.61 19.19 18.89
CA ALA A 56 -18.82 18.03 18.52
C ALA A 56 -18.89 17.75 17.01
N ILE A 57 -17.84 17.11 16.51
CA ILE A 57 -17.74 16.54 15.14
C ILE A 57 -17.54 15.03 15.29
N LEU A 58 -18.33 14.23 14.58
CA LEU A 58 -18.18 12.79 14.54
C LEU A 58 -18.05 12.33 13.07
N TRP A 59 -16.90 11.79 12.74
CA TRP A 59 -16.70 11.14 11.45
C TRP A 59 -17.24 9.71 11.51
N VAL A 60 -18.15 9.38 10.62
CA VAL A 60 -18.85 8.09 10.57
C VAL A 60 -18.54 7.30 9.31
N SER A 61 -17.67 7.82 8.43
CA SER A 61 -17.26 7.20 7.16
C SER A 61 -18.47 6.57 6.43
N MET A 62 -18.35 5.34 5.94
CA MET A 62 -19.43 4.57 5.32
C MET A 62 -19.84 3.42 6.23
N PRO A 63 -20.89 3.57 7.03
CA PRO A 63 -21.19 2.64 8.14
C PRO A 63 -21.91 1.35 7.69
N GLY A 64 -21.98 1.06 6.39
CA GLY A 64 -22.63 -0.14 5.87
C GLY A 64 -24.13 -0.18 6.12
N ALA A 65 -24.73 -1.35 5.95
CA ALA A 65 -26.18 -1.52 6.02
C ALA A 65 -26.78 -1.31 7.43
N SER A 66 -26.00 -1.58 8.49
CA SER A 66 -26.48 -1.59 9.88
C SER A 66 -25.78 -0.59 10.80
N GLY A 67 -24.76 0.12 10.31
CA GLY A 67 -23.87 0.93 11.13
C GLY A 67 -24.48 2.23 11.67
N PHE A 68 -25.62 2.69 11.18
CA PHE A 68 -26.28 3.89 11.70
C PHE A 68 -26.91 3.68 13.09
N GLY A 69 -27.27 2.45 13.46
CA GLY A 69 -27.79 2.15 14.81
C GLY A 69 -26.82 2.51 15.94
N PRO A 70 -25.54 2.11 15.89
CA PRO A 70 -24.52 2.49 16.87
C PRO A 70 -24.30 3.99 17.02
N ILE A 71 -24.48 4.80 15.97
CA ILE A 71 -24.31 6.26 16.03
C ILE A 71 -25.22 6.88 17.09
N GLY A 72 -26.49 6.50 17.12
CA GLY A 72 -27.42 6.97 18.14
C GLY A 72 -26.97 6.63 19.56
N ARG A 73 -26.36 5.45 19.75
CA ARG A 73 -25.82 5.00 21.04
C ARG A 73 -24.57 5.75 21.47
N ILE A 74 -23.77 6.20 20.52
CA ILE A 74 -22.63 7.10 20.76
C ILE A 74 -23.16 8.46 21.19
N LEU A 75 -24.08 9.04 20.41
CA LEU A 75 -24.60 10.38 20.68
C LEU A 75 -25.32 10.50 22.03
N ASN A 76 -25.96 9.44 22.52
CA ASN A 76 -26.62 9.43 23.82
C ASN A 76 -25.69 9.00 24.99
N GLY A 77 -24.42 8.71 24.71
CA GLY A 77 -23.44 8.32 25.72
C GLY A 77 -23.48 6.88 26.17
N GLU A 78 -24.30 6.03 25.55
CA GLU A 78 -24.38 4.58 25.86
C GLU A 78 -23.10 3.84 25.39
N VAL A 79 -22.53 4.28 24.31
CA VAL A 79 -21.27 3.77 23.76
C VAL A 79 -20.23 4.86 23.75
N ASN A 80 -19.08 4.61 24.38
CA ASN A 80 -17.93 5.49 24.33
C ASN A 80 -17.13 5.24 23.05
N PRO A 81 -16.98 6.22 22.14
CA PRO A 81 -16.19 6.04 20.93
C PRO A 81 -14.71 5.86 21.27
N SER A 82 -14.01 5.07 20.46
CA SER A 82 -12.57 4.83 20.60
C SER A 82 -11.88 4.76 19.25
N GLY A 83 -12.51 5.24 18.20
CA GLY A 83 -11.92 5.37 16.86
C GLY A 83 -10.81 6.41 16.84
N ARG A 84 -9.91 6.27 15.85
CA ARG A 84 -8.82 7.20 15.58
C ARG A 84 -8.81 7.49 14.09
N THR A 85 -8.33 8.66 13.70
CA THR A 85 -8.11 9.01 12.29
C THR A 85 -7.13 8.04 11.65
N VAL A 86 -7.36 7.72 10.39
CA VAL A 86 -6.50 6.87 9.55
C VAL A 86 -5.76 7.68 8.49
N ASP A 87 -6.12 8.94 8.38
CA ASP A 87 -5.54 9.93 7.49
C ASP A 87 -5.27 11.21 8.29
N THR A 88 -4.33 12.01 7.82
CA THR A 88 -4.18 13.40 8.25
C THR A 88 -5.33 14.22 7.69
N TRP A 89 -5.97 15.00 8.53
CA TRP A 89 -6.99 15.99 8.14
C TRP A 89 -6.33 17.35 8.04
N ALA A 90 -5.95 17.73 6.82
CA ALA A 90 -5.31 19.01 6.58
C ALA A 90 -6.35 20.16 6.49
N ALA A 91 -5.91 21.37 6.74
CA ALA A 91 -6.73 22.57 6.64
C ALA A 91 -6.95 23.00 5.18
N ASP A 92 -6.00 22.71 4.31
CA ASP A 92 -6.04 22.99 2.87
C ASP A 92 -5.30 21.86 2.13
N PHE A 93 -6.03 21.05 1.37
CA PHE A 93 -5.45 19.96 0.58
C PHE A 93 -4.64 20.43 -0.62
N LYS A 94 -4.72 21.71 -1.00
CA LYS A 94 -3.86 22.28 -2.05
C LYS A 94 -2.41 22.46 -1.57
N ALA A 95 -2.18 22.44 -0.25
CA ALA A 95 -0.86 22.41 0.34
C ALA A 95 -0.28 21.00 0.50
N ASP A 96 -0.99 19.98 0.03
CA ASP A 96 -0.51 18.60 -0.02
C ASP A 96 0.33 18.39 -1.28
N PRO A 97 1.50 17.71 -1.20
CA PRO A 97 2.36 17.52 -2.36
C PRO A 97 1.72 16.69 -3.48
N THR A 98 0.69 15.91 -3.19
CA THR A 98 -0.05 15.15 -4.21
C THR A 98 -1.04 15.98 -5.01
N TRP A 99 -1.30 17.24 -4.61
CA TRP A 99 -2.29 18.10 -5.26
C TRP A 99 -2.01 18.34 -6.74
N GLU A 100 -0.75 18.57 -7.10
CA GLU A 100 -0.37 18.97 -8.45
C GLU A 100 -0.48 17.83 -9.48
N ASN A 101 -0.33 16.58 -9.04
CA ASN A 101 -0.22 15.43 -9.92
C ASN A 101 -1.12 14.23 -9.55
N PHE A 102 -2.29 14.45 -8.93
CA PHE A 102 -3.18 13.33 -8.60
C PHE A 102 -4.04 12.85 -9.78
N CYS A 103 -4.26 13.68 -10.80
CA CYS A 103 -5.02 13.30 -11.99
C CYS A 103 -4.77 14.22 -13.20
N LYS A 104 -5.18 13.77 -14.40
CA LYS A 104 -4.96 14.47 -15.68
C LYS A 104 -5.62 15.84 -15.84
N ASN A 105 -6.58 16.18 -15.01
CA ASN A 105 -7.41 17.37 -15.22
C ASN A 105 -7.08 18.49 -14.23
N ASN A 106 -5.94 18.43 -13.58
CA ASN A 106 -5.53 19.48 -12.68
C ASN A 106 -5.23 20.76 -13.46
N ALA A 107 -6.10 21.76 -13.29
CA ALA A 107 -5.79 23.13 -13.62
C ALA A 107 -4.94 23.70 -12.46
N ASN A 108 -3.68 23.34 -12.42
CA ASN A 108 -2.82 23.62 -11.28
C ASN A 108 -2.29 25.04 -11.31
N ALA A 109 -2.00 25.61 -10.16
CA ALA A 109 -1.41 26.94 -10.04
C ALA A 109 -0.04 27.04 -10.75
N THR A 110 0.71 25.93 -10.82
CA THR A 110 2.00 25.87 -11.52
C THR A 110 1.90 26.02 -13.04
N LYS A 111 0.71 25.88 -13.61
CA LYS A 111 0.46 26.07 -15.05
C LYS A 111 0.20 27.52 -15.45
N LEU A 112 0.11 28.46 -14.52
CA LEU A 112 -0.28 29.83 -14.76
C LEU A 112 0.85 30.80 -14.37
N ASP A 113 1.00 31.87 -15.17
CA ASP A 113 1.81 33.02 -14.78
C ASP A 113 1.07 33.92 -13.78
N ALA A 114 1.74 34.99 -13.31
CA ALA A 114 1.17 35.94 -12.37
C ALA A 114 -0.05 36.70 -12.91
N ASP A 115 -0.25 36.73 -14.23
CA ASP A 115 -1.38 37.37 -14.92
C ASP A 115 -2.53 36.38 -15.21
N GLY A 116 -2.36 35.09 -14.83
CA GLY A 116 -3.33 34.04 -15.02
C GLY A 116 -3.30 33.39 -16.41
N ASN A 117 -2.24 33.58 -17.20
CA ASN A 117 -2.07 32.90 -18.46
C ASN A 117 -1.34 31.57 -18.26
N VAL A 118 -1.70 30.58 -19.09
CA VAL A 118 -0.97 29.30 -19.08
C VAL A 118 0.46 29.50 -19.58
N LEU A 119 1.41 28.98 -18.83
CA LEU A 119 2.82 29.03 -19.19
C LEU A 119 3.09 28.22 -20.46
N PRO A 120 3.98 28.69 -21.37
CA PRO A 120 4.21 28.07 -22.67
C PRO A 120 4.60 26.58 -22.62
N GLU A 121 5.33 26.17 -21.62
CA GLU A 121 5.80 24.78 -21.42
C GLU A 121 4.66 23.79 -21.16
N TYR A 122 3.49 24.28 -20.78
CA TYR A 122 2.27 23.47 -20.59
C TYR A 122 1.31 23.51 -21.78
N LEU A 123 1.76 24.04 -22.92
CA LEU A 123 0.97 24.06 -24.14
C LEU A 123 1.52 23.06 -25.17
N ASP A 124 0.62 22.30 -25.80
CA ASP A 124 0.98 21.47 -26.95
C ASP A 124 1.31 22.31 -28.20
N ALA A 125 1.77 21.67 -29.26
CA ALA A 125 2.09 22.34 -30.54
C ALA A 125 0.91 23.08 -31.17
N SER A 126 -0.33 22.80 -30.73
CA SER A 126 -1.57 23.45 -31.21
C SER A 126 -2.03 24.56 -30.26
N GLY A 127 -1.34 24.78 -29.14
CA GLY A 127 -1.67 25.77 -28.12
C GLY A 127 -2.74 25.32 -27.13
N ASN A 128 -3.01 24.02 -27.00
CA ASN A 128 -3.91 23.47 -25.98
C ASN A 128 -3.11 23.17 -24.71
N VAL A 129 -3.73 23.36 -23.55
CA VAL A 129 -3.15 22.95 -22.27
C VAL A 129 -3.01 21.43 -22.24
N VAL A 130 -1.79 20.97 -21.96
CA VAL A 130 -1.52 19.54 -21.85
C VAL A 130 -2.21 18.94 -20.61
N THR A 131 -2.51 17.67 -20.74
CA THR A 131 -2.89 16.79 -19.63
C THR A 131 -1.71 15.84 -19.40
N ASN A 132 -1.89 14.76 -18.67
CA ASN A 132 -0.84 13.73 -18.55
C ASN A 132 -0.91 12.65 -19.66
N GLN A 133 -1.64 12.89 -20.76
CA GLN A 133 -1.62 12.01 -21.94
C GLN A 133 -0.34 12.18 -22.75
N LEU A 134 0.23 11.07 -23.21
CA LEU A 134 1.47 11.07 -24.00
C LEU A 134 1.23 11.59 -25.44
N TYR A 135 2.30 12.13 -26.01
CA TYR A 135 2.40 12.57 -27.40
C TYR A 135 3.52 11.80 -28.10
N ASP A 136 3.39 11.58 -29.40
CA ASP A 136 4.48 11.15 -30.24
C ASP A 136 5.37 12.32 -30.68
N GLU A 137 6.51 12.04 -31.33
CA GLU A 137 7.43 13.06 -31.83
C GLU A 137 6.83 13.98 -32.91
N SER A 138 5.70 13.63 -33.51
CA SER A 138 4.95 14.48 -34.43
C SER A 138 4.00 15.44 -33.72
N GLY A 139 3.81 15.29 -32.43
CA GLY A 139 2.87 16.03 -31.59
C GLY A 139 1.43 15.45 -31.62
N ALA A 140 1.25 14.24 -32.13
CA ALA A 140 -0.04 13.56 -32.07
C ALA A 140 -0.20 12.83 -30.72
N LEU A 141 -1.43 12.85 -30.17
CA LEU A 141 -1.74 12.14 -28.93
C LEU A 141 -1.61 10.62 -29.10
N VAL A 142 -0.91 9.98 -28.19
CA VAL A 142 -0.88 8.51 -28.09
C VAL A 142 -2.17 8.04 -27.46
N THR A 143 -2.93 7.22 -28.20
CA THR A 143 -4.26 6.80 -27.78
C THR A 143 -4.23 5.99 -26.48
N SER A 144 -5.00 6.44 -25.49
CA SER A 144 -5.17 5.79 -24.18
C SER A 144 -3.85 5.49 -23.43
N LYS A 145 -2.85 6.35 -23.60
CA LYS A 145 -1.60 6.27 -22.83
C LYS A 145 -1.37 7.57 -22.08
N TYR A 146 -1.18 7.43 -20.78
CA TYR A 146 -1.06 8.51 -19.82
C TYR A 146 0.13 8.25 -18.90
N GLN A 147 0.63 9.29 -18.28
CA GLN A 147 1.76 9.21 -17.37
C GLN A 147 1.46 9.93 -16.06
N ILE A 148 1.96 9.40 -14.97
CA ILE A 148 1.97 10.06 -13.68
C ILE A 148 3.29 9.75 -12.97
N ALA A 149 3.89 10.76 -12.32
CA ALA A 149 5.03 10.59 -11.46
C ALA A 149 4.61 10.89 -10.01
N TYR A 150 5.01 10.03 -9.10
CA TYR A 150 4.83 10.21 -7.66
C TYR A 150 6.02 10.99 -7.10
N GLU A 151 6.12 12.26 -7.53
CA GLU A 151 7.23 13.16 -7.19
C GLU A 151 7.28 13.50 -5.71
N GLU A 152 6.19 13.33 -4.99
CA GLU A 152 6.15 13.49 -3.54
C GLU A 152 7.01 12.46 -2.79
N GLY A 153 7.45 11.39 -3.46
CA GLY A 153 8.31 10.37 -2.89
C GLY A 153 7.65 9.70 -1.68
N ILE A 154 8.42 9.55 -0.61
CA ILE A 154 7.93 8.98 0.66
C ILE A 154 7.04 9.94 1.46
N TYR A 155 6.93 11.21 1.05
CA TYR A 155 6.23 12.25 1.79
C TYR A 155 4.73 12.29 1.49
N ILE A 156 4.03 11.26 1.93
CA ILE A 156 2.58 11.07 1.77
C ILE A 156 1.90 11.18 3.13
N GLY A 157 0.74 11.83 3.18
CA GLY A 157 -0.06 11.94 4.37
C GLY A 157 0.74 12.50 5.55
N TYR A 158 0.65 11.88 6.73
CA TYR A 158 1.34 12.34 7.92
C TYR A 158 2.89 12.38 7.75
N ARG A 159 3.47 11.54 6.90
CA ARG A 159 4.91 11.57 6.65
C ARG A 159 5.35 12.93 6.11
N TYR A 160 4.54 13.55 5.24
CA TYR A 160 4.75 14.93 4.81
C TYR A 160 4.45 15.93 5.94
N TRP A 161 3.23 15.89 6.48
CA TRP A 161 2.74 16.93 7.38
C TRP A 161 3.55 17.03 8.68
N GLU A 162 3.93 15.88 9.27
CA GLU A 162 4.76 15.85 10.48
C GLU A 162 6.21 16.26 10.18
N THR A 163 6.77 15.85 9.04
CA THR A 163 8.14 16.21 8.65
C THR A 163 8.24 17.70 8.32
N ARG A 164 7.32 18.23 7.52
CA ARG A 164 7.26 19.66 7.22
C ARG A 164 7.06 20.48 8.50
N GLY A 165 6.14 20.08 9.36
CA GLY A 165 5.92 20.71 10.65
C GLY A 165 7.15 20.73 11.54
N TYR A 166 7.93 19.66 11.53
CA TYR A 166 9.21 19.61 12.26
C TYR A 166 10.24 20.60 11.68
N THR A 167 10.45 20.60 10.37
CA THR A 167 11.42 21.50 9.71
C THR A 167 11.04 22.97 9.90
N GLU A 168 9.77 23.31 9.76
CA GLU A 168 9.26 24.67 10.01
C GLU A 168 9.42 25.10 11.47
N LYS A 169 9.17 24.19 12.41
CA LYS A 169 9.41 24.47 13.83
C LYS A 169 10.89 24.68 14.13
N ALA A 170 11.78 23.87 13.55
CA ALA A 170 13.22 24.02 13.70
C ALA A 170 13.69 25.38 13.15
N ALA A 171 13.16 25.82 12.02
CA ALA A 171 13.50 27.10 11.40
C ALA A 171 12.92 28.33 12.15
N SER A 172 11.65 28.24 12.61
CA SER A 172 10.93 29.38 13.21
C SER A 172 11.00 29.44 14.76
N GLY A 173 11.33 28.34 15.41
CA GLY A 173 11.32 28.18 16.86
C GLY A 173 9.92 27.97 17.47
N ASN A 174 8.88 27.78 16.66
CA ASN A 174 7.51 27.53 17.12
C ASN A 174 6.75 26.59 16.18
N ASP A 175 5.62 26.05 16.62
CA ASP A 175 4.80 25.08 15.88
C ASP A 175 3.58 25.73 15.17
N SER A 176 3.62 27.03 14.86
CA SER A 176 2.50 27.76 14.27
C SER A 176 2.14 27.20 12.89
N TRP A 177 3.14 26.91 12.05
CA TRP A 177 2.91 26.30 10.73
C TRP A 177 2.09 25.00 10.85
N TYR A 178 2.53 24.09 11.73
CA TYR A 178 1.83 22.82 11.92
C TYR A 178 0.37 23.01 12.35
N ARG A 179 0.12 23.91 13.32
CA ARG A 179 -1.24 24.18 13.82
C ARG A 179 -2.14 24.91 12.81
N GLU A 180 -1.57 25.59 11.84
CA GLU A 180 -2.32 26.24 10.76
C GLU A 180 -2.69 25.25 9.66
N HIS A 181 -1.89 24.20 9.43
CA HIS A 181 -2.06 23.27 8.31
C HIS A 181 -2.67 21.93 8.69
N VAL A 182 -2.49 21.45 9.93
CA VAL A 182 -3.01 20.14 10.37
C VAL A 182 -4.14 20.34 11.38
N VAL A 183 -5.35 19.95 10.98
CA VAL A 183 -6.55 19.97 11.83
C VAL A 183 -6.53 18.76 12.78
N TYR A 184 -6.38 17.56 12.22
CA TYR A 184 -6.21 16.33 13.00
C TYR A 184 -5.10 15.47 12.43
N PRO A 185 -4.08 15.10 13.23
CA PRO A 185 -3.02 14.19 12.79
C PRO A 185 -3.54 12.75 12.61
N LEU A 186 -2.77 11.91 11.92
CA LEU A 186 -2.97 10.45 11.92
C LEU A 186 -3.01 9.93 13.36
N GLY A 187 -3.96 9.04 13.65
CA GLY A 187 -4.10 8.40 14.96
C GLY A 187 -4.83 9.24 16.01
N TYR A 188 -5.31 10.46 15.65
CA TYR A 188 -6.06 11.32 16.56
C TYR A 188 -7.48 10.79 16.81
N GLY A 189 -7.99 11.00 18.02
CA GLY A 189 -9.38 10.76 18.35
C GLY A 189 -9.69 11.08 19.80
N LEU A 190 -10.97 11.32 20.08
CA LEU A 190 -11.48 11.66 21.41
C LEU A 190 -12.25 10.49 22.03
N SER A 191 -12.41 10.55 23.34
CA SER A 191 -13.16 9.58 24.14
C SER A 191 -13.97 10.33 25.22
N TYR A 192 -15.05 9.72 25.71
CA TYR A 192 -15.81 10.24 26.86
C TYR A 192 -15.12 10.00 28.21
N THR A 193 -13.94 9.36 28.18
CA THR A 193 -13.08 9.14 29.33
C THR A 193 -11.66 9.57 29.03
N THR A 194 -10.78 9.56 30.01
CA THR A 194 -9.36 9.90 29.86
C THR A 194 -8.49 8.71 30.19
N PHE A 195 -7.32 8.65 29.57
CA PHE A 195 -6.35 7.59 29.78
C PHE A 195 -4.97 8.18 30.08
N THR A 196 -4.16 7.39 30.78
CA THR A 196 -2.72 7.60 30.90
C THR A 196 -1.98 6.38 30.39
N LYS A 197 -0.87 6.61 29.70
CA LYS A 197 0.06 5.59 29.20
C LYS A 197 1.36 5.70 29.98
N GLU A 198 1.78 4.60 30.58
CA GLU A 198 3.05 4.48 31.34
C GLU A 198 3.88 3.37 30.68
N ILE A 199 5.05 3.69 30.16
CA ILE A 199 6.00 2.69 29.68
C ILE A 199 6.61 2.02 30.91
N VAL A 200 6.29 0.75 31.09
CA VAL A 200 6.76 -0.03 32.25
C VAL A 200 7.95 -0.93 31.93
N GLY A 201 8.37 -0.96 30.67
CA GLY A 201 9.56 -1.67 30.22
C GLY A 201 9.78 -1.52 28.73
N ALA A 202 11.05 -1.50 28.34
CA ALA A 202 11.52 -1.64 26.95
C ALA A 202 12.53 -2.80 26.91
N THR A 203 12.42 -3.66 25.92
CA THR A 203 13.30 -4.81 25.73
C THR A 203 13.74 -4.93 24.28
N LEU A 204 14.96 -5.45 24.08
CA LEU A 204 15.47 -5.92 22.81
C LEU A 204 15.60 -7.45 22.93
N ASP A 205 14.79 -8.16 22.15
CA ASP A 205 14.68 -9.63 22.17
C ASP A 205 14.48 -10.19 23.60
N GLY A 206 13.58 -9.54 24.35
CA GLY A 206 13.22 -9.89 25.73
C GLY A 206 14.24 -9.46 26.80
N GLN A 207 15.38 -8.89 26.43
CA GLN A 207 16.37 -8.34 27.39
C GLN A 207 16.11 -6.82 27.56
N PRO A 208 16.16 -6.30 28.80
CA PRO A 208 16.03 -4.87 29.03
C PRO A 208 16.99 -4.05 28.16
N VAL A 209 16.50 -2.99 27.52
CA VAL A 209 17.28 -2.06 26.72
C VAL A 209 17.12 -0.64 27.28
N GLU A 210 18.22 0.12 27.30
CA GLU A 210 18.28 1.48 27.81
C GLU A 210 18.69 2.48 26.73
N ASN A 211 18.43 3.75 26.97
CA ASN A 211 18.84 4.85 26.08
C ASN A 211 20.34 4.79 25.76
N GLY A 212 20.68 5.00 24.51
CA GLY A 212 22.05 5.00 24.02
C GLY A 212 22.60 3.60 23.70
N TYR A 213 21.76 2.56 23.69
CA TYR A 213 22.19 1.24 23.24
C TYR A 213 22.71 1.33 21.80
N LEU A 214 23.89 0.78 21.56
CA LEU A 214 24.54 0.76 20.26
C LEU A 214 24.09 -0.50 19.49
N LEU A 215 23.36 -0.28 18.42
CA LEU A 215 22.91 -1.32 17.50
C LEU A 215 24.08 -1.84 16.66
N THR A 216 24.00 -3.11 16.31
CA THR A 216 24.92 -3.80 15.41
C THR A 216 24.16 -4.61 14.38
N ALA A 217 24.81 -5.12 13.35
CA ALA A 217 24.19 -5.99 12.36
C ALA A 217 23.54 -7.26 12.99
N ASP A 218 24.06 -7.74 14.13
CA ASP A 218 23.48 -8.88 14.86
C ASP A 218 22.15 -8.56 15.54
N ASP A 219 21.73 -7.28 15.56
CA ASP A 219 20.50 -6.83 16.17
C ASP A 219 19.35 -6.68 15.17
N LEU A 220 19.62 -6.72 13.85
CA LEU A 220 18.64 -6.44 12.79
C LEU A 220 17.32 -7.21 12.92
N ASP A 221 17.39 -8.50 13.24
CA ASP A 221 16.21 -9.35 13.38
C ASP A 221 15.63 -9.39 14.80
N LYS A 222 16.28 -8.72 15.76
CA LYS A 222 15.80 -8.65 17.13
C LYS A 222 14.59 -7.72 17.24
N GLN A 223 13.69 -8.11 18.14
CA GLN A 223 12.46 -7.37 18.37
C GLN A 223 12.62 -6.37 19.51
N ILE A 224 12.39 -5.10 19.20
CA ILE A 224 12.20 -4.04 20.20
C ILE A 224 10.75 -4.14 20.67
N THR A 225 10.51 -4.25 21.98
CA THR A 225 9.16 -4.36 22.55
C THR A 225 8.99 -3.40 23.70
N PHE A 226 7.96 -2.56 23.63
CA PHE A 226 7.51 -1.72 24.72
C PHE A 226 6.32 -2.36 25.43
N THR A 227 6.40 -2.48 26.75
CA THR A 227 5.24 -2.81 27.57
C THR A 227 4.63 -1.52 28.08
N VAL A 228 3.40 -1.23 27.69
CA VAL A 228 2.68 0.00 28.01
C VAL A 228 1.53 -0.32 28.95
N LYS A 229 1.54 0.27 30.14
CA LYS A 229 0.39 0.20 31.07
C LYS A 229 -0.55 1.36 30.76
N VAL A 230 -1.71 1.03 30.22
CA VAL A 230 -2.79 1.98 29.94
C VAL A 230 -3.79 1.96 31.11
N THR A 231 -4.06 3.12 31.66
CA THR A 231 -5.01 3.28 32.79
C THR A 231 -6.14 4.20 32.38
N ASN A 232 -7.39 3.76 32.54
CA ASN A 232 -8.56 4.61 32.40
C ASN A 232 -8.67 5.50 33.66
N THR A 233 -8.35 6.78 33.52
CA THR A 233 -8.33 7.77 34.61
C THR A 233 -9.65 8.55 34.74
N GLY A 234 -10.57 8.37 33.80
CA GLY A 234 -11.88 9.03 33.82
C GLY A 234 -12.96 8.18 34.49
N SER A 235 -14.21 8.54 34.25
CA SER A 235 -15.39 8.02 34.99
C SER A 235 -16.24 7.01 34.22
N VAL A 236 -16.00 6.82 32.90
CA VAL A 236 -16.78 5.88 32.07
C VAL A 236 -15.86 4.82 31.47
N PRO A 237 -16.37 3.60 31.20
CA PRO A 237 -15.55 2.60 30.52
C PRO A 237 -15.14 3.05 29.12
N GLY A 238 -13.93 2.66 28.70
CA GLY A 238 -13.43 3.01 27.37
C GLY A 238 -12.27 2.13 26.94
N LYS A 239 -11.89 2.26 25.66
CA LYS A 239 -10.71 1.65 25.07
C LYS A 239 -9.75 2.73 24.58
N ASP A 240 -8.47 2.42 24.59
CA ASP A 240 -7.44 3.32 24.07
C ASP A 240 -6.42 2.57 23.21
N VAL A 241 -5.62 3.31 22.44
CA VAL A 241 -4.59 2.79 21.52
C VAL A 241 -3.23 3.31 21.95
N ALA A 242 -2.25 2.43 22.09
CA ALA A 242 -0.84 2.82 22.12
C ALA A 242 -0.29 2.70 20.70
N GLN A 243 0.39 3.73 20.23
CA GLN A 243 0.97 3.82 18.89
C GLN A 243 2.49 3.98 19.05
N LEU A 244 3.27 3.14 18.37
CA LEU A 244 4.72 3.18 18.35
C LEU A 244 5.19 3.86 17.07
N TYR A 245 5.97 4.91 17.21
CA TYR A 245 6.59 5.63 16.11
C TYR A 245 8.11 5.65 16.28
N TYR A 246 8.84 5.81 15.17
CA TYR A 246 10.27 6.06 15.20
C TYR A 246 10.64 7.28 14.34
N SER A 247 11.79 7.87 14.66
CA SER A 247 12.44 8.92 13.89
C SER A 247 13.88 8.49 13.63
N ALA A 248 14.25 8.33 12.38
CA ALA A 248 15.61 8.03 11.95
C ALA A 248 16.46 9.29 11.82
N PRO A 249 17.79 9.22 11.91
CA PRO A 249 18.67 10.33 11.59
C PRO A 249 18.51 10.71 10.13
N TYR A 250 18.62 12.01 9.83
CA TYR A 250 18.52 12.56 8.48
C TYR A 250 19.69 13.48 8.21
N TYR A 251 20.25 13.36 7.04
CA TYR A 251 21.32 14.18 6.51
C TYR A 251 20.86 14.84 5.21
N ASP A 252 21.21 16.12 5.02
CA ASP A 252 20.90 16.84 3.80
C ASP A 252 21.63 16.15 2.62
N GLU A 253 20.95 15.99 1.49
CA GLU A 253 21.43 15.27 0.29
C GLU A 253 21.57 13.74 0.48
N GLY A 254 21.38 13.20 1.69
CA GLY A 254 21.35 11.77 1.97
C GLY A 254 20.01 11.11 1.61
N ILE A 255 19.80 9.88 2.12
CA ILE A 255 18.56 9.14 1.92
C ILE A 255 17.38 9.93 2.50
N GLU A 256 16.30 10.12 1.72
CA GLU A 256 15.11 10.81 2.21
C GLU A 256 14.42 10.02 3.34
N LYS A 257 14.07 10.71 4.42
CA LYS A 257 13.45 10.09 5.61
C LYS A 257 12.39 11.00 6.19
N ALA A 258 11.20 10.44 6.38
CA ALA A 258 10.17 11.11 7.15
C ALA A 258 10.62 11.29 8.61
N HIS A 259 10.28 12.42 9.21
CA HIS A 259 10.67 12.69 10.60
C HIS A 259 10.04 11.72 11.59
N VAL A 260 8.86 11.21 11.27
CA VAL A 260 8.16 10.23 12.10
C VAL A 260 7.50 9.16 11.22
N VAL A 261 7.65 7.89 11.60
CA VAL A 261 7.08 6.75 10.89
C VAL A 261 6.40 5.82 11.89
N LEU A 262 5.17 5.39 11.61
CA LEU A 262 4.46 4.40 12.42
C LEU A 262 5.12 3.03 12.27
N ALA A 263 5.38 2.39 13.41
CA ALA A 263 5.97 1.05 13.45
C ALA A 263 4.98 -0.02 13.92
N ASP A 264 4.15 0.31 14.90
CA ASP A 264 3.19 -0.63 15.46
C ASP A 264 2.10 0.07 16.27
N PHE A 265 1.03 -0.65 16.58
CA PHE A 265 -0.03 -0.18 17.46
C PHE A 265 -0.72 -1.33 18.17
N ALA A 266 -1.28 -1.04 19.35
CA ALA A 266 -2.08 -1.99 20.09
C ALA A 266 -3.25 -1.31 20.79
N LYS A 267 -4.40 -1.96 20.81
CA LYS A 267 -5.62 -1.45 21.44
C LYS A 267 -5.96 -2.23 22.69
N THR A 268 -6.37 -1.51 23.76
CA THR A 268 -6.81 -2.14 25.00
C THR A 268 -8.13 -2.88 24.85
N SER A 269 -8.40 -3.80 25.72
CA SER A 269 -9.76 -4.25 26.04
C SER A 269 -10.61 -3.08 26.58
N LEU A 270 -11.89 -3.32 26.87
CA LEU A 270 -12.73 -2.30 27.49
C LEU A 270 -12.35 -2.11 28.97
N LEU A 271 -11.68 -1.02 29.28
CA LEU A 271 -11.24 -0.68 30.64
C LEU A 271 -12.35 0.01 31.42
N ALA A 272 -12.74 -0.55 32.55
CA ALA A 272 -13.60 0.14 33.50
C ALA A 272 -12.89 1.39 34.07
N ALA A 273 -13.65 2.34 34.62
CA ALA A 273 -13.09 3.51 35.31
C ALA A 273 -12.10 3.07 36.41
N GLY A 274 -10.90 3.64 36.41
CA GLY A 274 -9.82 3.31 37.33
C GLY A 274 -9.06 2.00 37.05
N SER A 275 -9.46 1.23 36.05
CA SER A 275 -8.79 -0.02 35.68
C SER A 275 -7.61 0.22 34.73
N SER A 276 -6.65 -0.71 34.78
CA SER A 276 -5.46 -0.67 33.91
C SER A 276 -5.27 -2.01 33.19
N GLU A 277 -4.65 -1.96 32.03
CA GLU A 277 -4.19 -3.10 31.27
C GLU A 277 -2.75 -2.87 30.79
N LYS A 278 -1.98 -3.93 30.64
CA LYS A 278 -0.67 -3.88 29.99
C LYS A 278 -0.83 -4.42 28.58
N ILE A 279 -0.47 -3.62 27.60
CA ILE A 279 -0.39 -3.99 26.19
C ILE A 279 1.03 -3.84 25.69
N THR A 280 1.36 -4.49 24.60
CA THR A 280 2.70 -4.40 23.98
C THR A 280 2.58 -3.83 22.58
N VAL A 281 3.56 -3.01 22.20
CA VAL A 281 3.84 -2.60 20.83
C VAL A 281 5.28 -2.94 20.51
N SER A 282 5.54 -3.41 19.28
CA SER A 282 6.86 -3.93 18.96
C SER A 282 7.19 -3.81 17.47
N MET A 283 8.49 -3.75 17.18
CA MET A 283 9.04 -3.73 15.82
C MET A 283 10.38 -4.44 15.79
N LYS A 284 10.82 -4.92 14.63
CA LYS A 284 12.21 -5.36 14.47
C LYS A 284 13.13 -4.15 14.28
N VAL A 285 14.40 -4.29 14.64
CA VAL A 285 15.40 -3.24 14.40
C VAL A 285 15.46 -2.88 12.91
N ARG A 286 15.45 -3.89 12.03
CA ARG A 286 15.49 -3.67 10.57
C ARG A 286 14.32 -2.86 10.01
N ASP A 287 13.19 -2.79 10.71
CA ASP A 287 12.02 -2.03 10.25
C ASP A 287 12.23 -0.50 10.33
N MET A 288 13.33 -0.06 10.98
CA MET A 288 13.77 1.33 10.97
C MET A 288 14.68 1.69 9.78
N ALA A 289 15.07 0.70 8.96
CA ALA A 289 15.93 0.92 7.81
C ALA A 289 15.20 1.69 6.72
N SER A 290 15.93 2.53 6.01
CA SER A 290 15.49 3.20 4.78
C SER A 290 16.09 2.51 3.56
N TYR A 291 15.41 2.59 2.43
CA TYR A 291 15.90 2.00 1.19
C TYR A 291 16.71 3.02 0.39
N ASP A 292 18.02 2.81 0.30
CA ASP A 292 18.88 3.59 -0.58
C ASP A 292 18.91 2.97 -1.98
N TYR A 293 18.27 3.60 -2.96
CA TYR A 293 18.25 3.10 -4.33
C TYR A 293 19.36 3.68 -5.20
N SER A 294 20.04 4.75 -4.77
CA SER A 294 21.02 5.48 -5.55
C SER A 294 22.39 5.61 -4.88
N ASP A 295 22.65 4.86 -3.80
CA ASP A 295 23.88 4.90 -3.03
C ASP A 295 24.25 6.34 -2.58
N ARG A 296 23.28 7.02 -1.95
CA ARG A 296 23.39 8.43 -1.58
C ARG A 296 24.45 8.71 -0.52
N ASN A 297 24.80 7.72 0.27
CA ASN A 297 25.85 7.82 1.28
C ASN A 297 27.21 7.27 0.81
N ASP A 298 27.35 6.93 -0.50
CA ASP A 298 28.57 6.47 -1.18
C ASP A 298 29.25 5.26 -0.46
N ASN A 299 28.44 4.35 0.10
CA ASN A 299 28.93 3.16 0.78
C ASN A 299 29.04 1.91 -0.11
N GLY A 300 28.60 2.01 -1.35
CA GLY A 300 28.64 0.96 -2.39
C GLY A 300 27.48 -0.03 -2.30
N TYR A 301 26.40 0.29 -1.59
CA TYR A 301 25.22 -0.56 -1.47
C TYR A 301 23.96 0.19 -1.92
N THR A 302 23.09 -0.50 -2.67
CA THR A 302 21.75 -0.05 -3.03
C THR A 302 20.74 -1.04 -2.44
N THR A 303 20.31 -0.81 -1.22
CA THR A 303 19.45 -1.72 -0.44
C THR A 303 18.89 -1.01 0.79
N TYR A 304 18.21 -1.77 1.68
CA TYR A 304 17.85 -1.26 3.01
C TYR A 304 19.07 -1.07 3.89
N GLU A 305 19.13 0.05 4.59
CA GLU A 305 20.18 0.34 5.55
C GLU A 305 19.72 1.24 6.70
N LEU A 306 20.42 1.10 7.82
CA LEU A 306 20.32 1.98 8.97
C LEU A 306 21.53 2.90 8.95
N ASP A 307 21.32 4.16 8.61
CA ASP A 307 22.37 5.18 8.68
C ASP A 307 22.89 5.32 10.13
N CYS A 308 24.13 5.76 10.24
CA CYS A 308 24.64 6.10 11.56
C CYS A 308 23.86 7.24 12.20
N GLY A 309 23.87 7.30 13.51
CA GLY A 309 23.18 8.32 14.28
C GLY A 309 22.14 7.78 15.25
N SER A 310 21.29 8.67 15.73
CA SER A 310 20.31 8.36 16.78
C SER A 310 18.93 8.08 16.23
N TYR A 311 18.38 6.94 16.57
CA TYR A 311 17.02 6.51 16.28
C TYR A 311 16.14 6.75 17.51
N SER A 312 15.19 7.66 17.41
CA SER A 312 14.29 8.03 18.50
C SER A 312 12.96 7.28 18.36
N LEU A 313 12.57 6.52 19.39
CA LEU A 313 11.31 5.78 19.41
C LEU A 313 10.33 6.45 20.37
N TYR A 314 9.07 6.53 19.96
CA TYR A 314 8.00 7.21 20.70
C TYR A 314 6.80 6.29 20.88
N VAL A 315 6.28 6.16 22.09
CA VAL A 315 4.98 5.54 22.34
C VAL A 315 3.99 6.65 22.69
N GLY A 316 3.00 6.88 21.82
CA GLY A 316 2.12 8.03 21.95
C GLY A 316 0.68 7.78 21.52
N ASP A 317 -0.04 8.89 21.31
CA ASP A 317 -1.48 8.92 21.00
C ASP A 317 -1.80 9.16 19.52
N ASN A 318 -0.86 9.75 18.77
CA ASN A 318 -1.01 10.10 17.36
C ASN A 318 0.37 10.46 16.77
N ALA A 319 0.45 10.71 15.47
CA ALA A 319 1.71 10.99 14.76
C ALA A 319 2.46 12.26 15.24
N ASN A 320 1.78 13.20 15.88
CA ASN A 320 2.43 14.42 16.42
C ASN A 320 3.20 14.20 17.74
N VAL A 321 3.73 12.98 17.96
CA VAL A 321 4.50 12.59 19.16
C VAL A 321 5.74 13.46 19.38
N TRP A 322 6.47 13.75 18.28
CA TRP A 322 7.71 14.54 18.30
C TRP A 322 7.55 15.96 18.87
N ASN A 323 6.35 16.53 18.75
CA ASN A 323 6.03 17.88 19.21
C ASN A 323 5.48 17.91 20.65
N ARG A 324 5.14 16.75 21.21
CA ARG A 324 4.40 16.63 22.47
C ARG A 324 5.18 15.97 23.60
N GLN A 325 6.20 15.18 23.27
CA GLN A 325 6.94 14.40 24.27
C GLN A 325 8.37 14.13 23.84
N GLU A 326 9.21 13.82 24.83
CA GLU A 326 10.55 13.30 24.57
C GLU A 326 10.48 11.85 24.08
N PRO A 327 11.51 11.36 23.38
CA PRO A 327 11.60 9.96 22.98
C PRO A 327 11.45 9.00 24.18
N SER A 328 10.76 7.91 23.95
CA SER A 328 10.59 6.82 24.92
C SER A 328 11.83 5.94 25.04
N LEU A 329 12.60 5.84 23.97
CA LEU A 329 13.87 5.13 23.87
C LEU A 329 14.70 5.74 22.74
N VAL A 330 15.99 5.88 22.92
CA VAL A 330 16.93 6.28 21.88
C VAL A 330 17.94 5.15 21.68
N LEU A 331 18.10 4.71 20.44
CA LEU A 331 19.08 3.72 20.01
C LEU A 331 20.08 4.41 19.09
N ASN A 332 21.30 3.91 19.01
CA ASN A 332 22.34 4.50 18.15
C ASN A 332 22.88 3.47 17.15
N VAL A 333 23.28 3.94 15.99
CA VAL A 333 24.05 3.20 14.98
C VAL A 333 25.37 3.94 14.78
N GLY A 334 26.49 3.20 14.64
CA GLY A 334 27.82 3.78 14.52
C GLY A 334 28.42 4.19 15.86
N GLY A 335 29.52 4.94 15.88
CA GLY A 335 30.31 5.24 17.07
C GLY A 335 29.65 6.10 18.15
N GLU A 336 30.33 6.28 19.29
CA GLU A 336 29.82 6.91 20.53
C GLU A 336 29.56 8.44 20.45
N THR A 337 29.76 9.13 19.34
CA THR A 337 29.67 10.59 19.28
C THR A 337 28.47 11.08 18.47
N ALA A 338 27.64 11.85 19.11
CA ALA A 338 26.47 12.54 18.53
C ALA A 338 26.80 13.63 17.48
N ASN A 339 27.99 13.65 16.91
CA ASN A 339 28.43 14.58 15.90
C ASN A 339 29.02 13.79 14.74
N TYR A 340 28.12 13.09 14.01
CA TYR A 340 28.52 12.53 12.73
C TYR A 340 28.53 13.65 11.69
N ASP A 341 29.67 13.77 11.03
CA ASP A 341 29.79 14.47 9.76
C ASP A 341 29.30 13.48 8.67
N GLU A 342 28.58 13.97 7.69
CA GLU A 342 28.03 13.20 6.59
C GLU A 342 29.07 12.32 5.89
N ASP A 343 30.31 12.83 5.74
CA ASP A 343 31.44 12.13 5.13
C ASP A 343 31.92 10.88 5.93
N ASP A 344 31.57 10.75 7.21
CA ASP A 344 32.03 9.64 8.07
C ASP A 344 30.93 8.57 8.27
N CYS A 345 29.70 8.79 7.79
CA CYS A 345 28.53 7.97 8.14
C CYS A 345 28.38 6.71 7.28
N GLY A 346 28.78 6.75 6.02
CA GLY A 346 28.58 5.63 5.09
C GLY A 346 29.24 4.33 5.55
N ASP A 347 30.48 4.41 6.05
CA ASP A 347 31.22 3.24 6.54
C ASP A 347 30.67 2.62 7.84
N ASP A 348 29.89 3.39 8.61
CA ASP A 348 29.31 2.96 9.92
C ASP A 348 27.81 2.58 9.79
N ALA A 349 27.20 2.71 8.63
CA ALA A 349 25.84 2.27 8.37
C ALA A 349 25.69 0.74 8.50
N ILE A 350 24.53 0.29 8.97
CA ILE A 350 24.22 -1.15 9.03
C ILE A 350 23.40 -1.53 7.81
N ILE A 351 23.98 -2.37 6.95
CA ILE A 351 23.30 -2.92 5.79
C ILE A 351 22.23 -3.92 6.24
N ALA A 352 20.98 -3.61 5.94
CA ALA A 352 19.79 -4.33 6.40
C ALA A 352 19.06 -5.06 5.26
N SER A 353 19.80 -5.46 4.20
CA SER A 353 19.25 -6.23 3.07
C SER A 353 18.37 -7.39 3.57
N ILE A 354 17.23 -7.56 2.94
CA ILE A 354 16.32 -8.68 3.24
C ILE A 354 16.87 -9.92 2.54
N ASP A 355 17.11 -10.99 3.31
CA ASP A 355 17.45 -12.28 2.74
C ASP A 355 16.20 -12.86 2.07
N ALA A 356 16.35 -13.30 0.81
CA ALA A 356 15.25 -13.86 0.06
C ALA A 356 14.68 -15.11 0.76
N LYS A 357 13.36 -15.20 0.78
CA LYS A 357 12.60 -16.31 1.36
C LYS A 357 12.16 -17.34 0.31
N GLY A 358 12.26 -16.98 -0.98
CA GLY A 358 11.94 -17.85 -2.10
C GLY A 358 13.03 -18.89 -2.35
N ASP A 359 12.72 -19.84 -3.23
CA ASP A 359 13.68 -20.87 -3.65
C ASP A 359 14.79 -20.25 -4.51
N PRO A 360 16.05 -20.23 -4.05
CA PRO A 360 17.16 -19.59 -4.76
C PRO A 360 17.48 -20.26 -6.11
N ASP A 361 17.02 -21.49 -6.34
CA ASP A 361 17.19 -22.19 -7.61
C ASP A 361 16.14 -21.72 -8.66
N MET A 362 15.07 -21.07 -8.21
CA MET A 362 13.98 -20.59 -9.07
C MET A 362 13.98 -19.08 -9.29
N TYR A 363 14.59 -18.31 -8.39
CA TYR A 363 14.52 -16.85 -8.41
C TYR A 363 15.92 -16.25 -8.37
N GLU A 364 16.23 -15.38 -9.32
CA GLU A 364 17.47 -14.60 -9.29
C GLU A 364 17.38 -13.53 -8.20
N GLY A 365 18.47 -13.31 -7.50
CA GLY A 365 18.56 -12.29 -6.47
C GLY A 365 18.11 -12.79 -5.09
N ALA A 366 19.03 -13.39 -4.37
CA ALA A 366 18.79 -13.89 -3.01
C ALA A 366 18.72 -12.78 -1.94
N LYS A 367 18.68 -11.50 -2.31
CA LYS A 367 18.62 -10.35 -1.39
C LYS A 367 17.85 -9.21 -2.03
N SER A 368 17.31 -8.32 -1.19
CA SER A 368 16.75 -7.08 -1.66
C SER A 368 17.82 -6.24 -2.35
N THR A 369 17.66 -6.06 -3.64
CA THR A 369 18.50 -5.24 -4.52
C THR A 369 17.60 -4.42 -5.41
N ASN A 370 18.14 -3.35 -6.02
CA ASN A 370 17.39 -2.56 -6.97
C ASN A 370 16.81 -3.42 -8.09
N GLN A 371 15.51 -3.23 -8.30
CA GLN A 371 14.74 -3.87 -9.36
C GLN A 371 14.19 -2.85 -10.36
N TYR A 372 14.14 -1.57 -9.98
CA TYR A 372 13.46 -0.54 -10.74
C TYR A 372 14.40 0.63 -11.11
N ASP A 373 15.71 0.39 -11.23
CA ASP A 373 16.67 1.41 -11.66
C ASP A 373 16.21 2.12 -12.92
N GLU A 374 15.73 1.35 -13.93
CA GLU A 374 15.20 1.90 -15.18
C GLU A 374 13.99 2.83 -14.96
N VAL A 375 13.19 2.62 -13.92
CA VAL A 375 12.00 3.43 -13.62
C VAL A 375 12.36 4.65 -12.83
N SER A 376 13.13 4.47 -11.75
CA SER A 376 13.59 5.56 -10.88
C SER A 376 14.44 6.54 -11.66
N ALA A 377 15.43 6.03 -12.32
CA ALA A 377 16.39 6.75 -13.08
C ALA A 377 15.84 7.43 -14.32
N PHE A 378 15.08 6.70 -15.09
CA PHE A 378 14.53 7.20 -16.34
C PHE A 378 13.74 8.51 -16.15
N PHE A 379 13.08 8.67 -15.01
CA PHE A 379 12.25 9.85 -14.75
C PHE A 379 12.95 10.90 -13.89
N PHE A 380 13.66 10.49 -12.84
CA PHE A 380 14.13 11.39 -11.78
C PHE A 380 15.60 11.81 -11.90
N GLU A 381 16.43 11.13 -12.71
CA GLU A 381 17.85 11.43 -12.75
C GLU A 381 18.36 11.80 -14.14
N GLU A 382 19.10 12.91 -14.24
CA GLU A 382 19.83 13.30 -15.45
C GLU A 382 21.28 12.75 -15.34
N SER A 383 21.50 11.51 -15.77
CA SER A 383 22.83 10.92 -15.79
C SER A 383 23.03 9.96 -16.96
N GLU A 384 24.29 9.77 -17.39
CA GLU A 384 24.62 8.79 -18.44
C GLU A 384 24.44 7.34 -17.97
N ASN A 385 24.52 7.11 -16.63
CA ASN A 385 24.29 5.81 -16.01
C ASN A 385 23.69 6.06 -14.61
N VAL A 386 22.63 5.40 -14.28
CA VAL A 386 21.96 5.53 -13.01
C VAL A 386 22.27 4.34 -12.13
N GLY A 387 22.81 4.60 -10.95
CA GLY A 387 23.25 3.54 -10.05
C GLY A 387 24.22 2.58 -10.74
N ASN A 388 23.91 1.29 -10.68
CA ASN A 388 24.71 0.24 -11.35
C ASN A 388 24.11 -0.19 -12.70
N SER A 389 23.21 0.59 -13.30
CA SER A 389 22.56 0.27 -14.57
C SER A 389 23.13 1.08 -15.74
N ASP A 390 23.00 0.56 -16.96
CA ASP A 390 23.36 1.26 -18.20
C ASP A 390 22.19 2.13 -18.71
N VAL A 391 21.26 2.52 -17.84
CA VAL A 391 20.07 3.30 -18.21
C VAL A 391 20.40 4.78 -18.20
N GLU A 392 20.04 5.47 -19.29
CA GLU A 392 20.15 6.93 -19.39
C GLU A 392 18.94 7.55 -18.69
N GLY A 393 19.20 8.36 -17.66
CA GLY A 393 18.19 9.11 -16.95
C GLY A 393 17.77 10.37 -17.71
N LEU A 394 16.49 10.74 -17.64
CA LEU A 394 15.94 11.90 -18.32
C LEU A 394 15.87 13.16 -17.44
N GLY A 395 15.85 13.00 -16.10
CA GLY A 395 15.81 14.12 -15.17
C GLY A 395 14.58 15.02 -15.32
N TRP A 396 13.44 14.45 -15.71
CA TRP A 396 12.23 15.23 -15.93
C TRP A 396 11.47 15.55 -14.66
N GLY A 397 11.46 14.63 -13.71
CA GLY A 397 10.83 14.80 -12.40
C GLY A 397 11.85 15.19 -11.36
N THR A 398 11.36 15.73 -10.27
CA THR A 398 12.15 16.04 -9.08
C THR A 398 11.51 15.35 -7.90
N GLU A 399 12.22 14.44 -7.24
CA GLU A 399 11.71 13.84 -6.00
C GLU A 399 11.70 14.89 -4.88
N LEU A 400 10.59 14.98 -4.15
CA LEU A 400 10.42 15.91 -3.04
C LEU A 400 11.45 15.64 -1.94
N SER A 401 12.25 16.66 -1.59
CA SER A 401 13.25 16.58 -0.55
C SER A 401 12.93 17.49 0.63
N ARG A 402 13.14 16.97 1.84
CA ARG A 402 12.95 17.78 3.05
C ARG A 402 14.04 18.83 3.26
N SER A 403 15.15 18.74 2.55
CA SER A 403 16.20 19.78 2.54
C SER A 403 15.82 21.01 1.71
N ASP A 404 14.96 20.81 0.67
CA ASP A 404 14.49 21.90 -0.22
C ASP A 404 13.05 21.69 -0.67
N TRP A 405 12.11 21.87 0.25
CA TRP A 405 10.67 21.71 -0.03
C TRP A 405 10.14 22.55 -1.19
N GLU A 406 10.71 23.76 -1.39
CA GLU A 406 10.21 24.68 -2.41
C GLU A 406 10.81 24.38 -3.80
N GLY A 407 12.10 24.07 -3.85
CA GLY A 407 12.81 23.77 -5.10
C GLY A 407 12.42 22.43 -5.71
N THR A 408 12.04 21.48 -4.84
CA THR A 408 11.68 20.11 -5.23
C THR A 408 10.17 19.84 -5.18
N TRP A 409 9.33 20.87 -5.01
CA TRP A 409 7.88 20.72 -4.94
C TRP A 409 7.33 20.08 -6.23
N PRO A 410 6.46 19.04 -6.13
CA PRO A 410 5.88 18.35 -7.28
C PRO A 410 5.17 19.32 -8.24
N LYS A 411 5.28 19.03 -9.53
CA LYS A 411 4.76 19.88 -10.60
C LYS A 411 3.87 19.08 -11.56
N ALA A 412 2.97 19.78 -12.22
CA ALA A 412 2.25 19.19 -13.35
C ALA A 412 3.24 18.93 -14.50
N PRO A 413 3.05 17.85 -15.30
CA PRO A 413 3.95 17.55 -16.41
C PRO A 413 3.89 18.63 -17.49
N THR A 414 5.05 19.00 -18.01
CA THR A 414 5.19 19.88 -19.18
C THR A 414 4.93 19.11 -20.47
N TYR A 415 4.72 19.83 -21.60
CA TYR A 415 4.58 19.18 -22.90
C TYR A 415 5.81 18.33 -23.26
N ALA A 416 7.02 18.83 -22.99
CA ALA A 416 8.26 18.10 -23.30
C ALA A 416 8.36 16.77 -22.55
N GLU A 417 7.95 16.73 -21.32
CA GLU A 417 7.93 15.53 -20.47
C GLU A 417 6.87 14.49 -20.89
N LEU A 418 5.98 14.84 -21.80
CA LEU A 418 4.93 13.95 -22.31
C LEU A 418 5.22 13.44 -23.73
N VAL A 419 6.21 13.97 -24.42
CA VAL A 419 6.58 13.51 -25.78
C VAL A 419 7.46 12.26 -25.67
N ARG A 420 7.13 11.25 -26.48
CA ARG A 420 7.85 9.97 -26.52
C ARG A 420 8.27 9.61 -27.93
N THR A 421 9.42 8.95 -28.04
CA THR A 421 9.86 8.36 -29.31
C THR A 421 8.91 7.25 -29.75
N GLN A 422 8.88 6.97 -31.05
CA GLN A 422 8.07 5.87 -31.58
C GLN A 422 8.55 4.52 -31.00
N GLU A 423 9.84 4.35 -30.77
CA GLU A 423 10.41 3.15 -30.15
C GLU A 423 9.83 2.93 -28.76
N PHE A 424 9.79 3.97 -27.92
CA PHE A 424 9.16 3.89 -26.61
C PHE A 424 7.65 3.56 -26.69
N ILE A 425 6.91 4.22 -27.62
CA ILE A 425 5.48 3.96 -27.81
C ILE A 425 5.23 2.51 -28.22
N ASP A 426 6.09 1.95 -29.05
CA ASP A 426 5.98 0.56 -29.49
C ASP A 426 6.14 -0.43 -28.30
N THR A 427 6.88 -0.07 -27.25
CA THR A 427 6.97 -0.88 -26.02
C THR A 427 5.65 -0.93 -25.24
N LEU A 428 4.79 0.08 -25.41
CA LEU A 428 3.51 0.17 -24.69
C LEU A 428 2.40 -0.63 -25.35
N ASN A 429 2.61 -1.10 -26.57
CA ASN A 429 1.66 -1.90 -27.30
C ASN A 429 2.00 -3.38 -27.13
N TYR A 430 0.97 -4.20 -26.94
CA TYR A 430 1.18 -5.66 -27.01
C TYR A 430 1.76 -6.01 -28.38
N PRO A 431 2.73 -6.94 -28.46
CA PRO A 431 3.23 -7.39 -29.72
C PRO A 431 2.07 -7.95 -30.54
N ASP A 432 1.80 -7.36 -31.70
CA ASP A 432 0.87 -7.93 -32.67
C ASP A 432 1.60 -9.13 -33.32
N PRO A 433 1.21 -10.38 -33.02
CA PRO A 433 1.91 -11.55 -33.51
C PRO A 433 1.82 -11.70 -35.05
N THR A 434 1.04 -10.81 -35.70
CA THR A 434 0.89 -10.82 -37.15
C THR A 434 1.77 -9.81 -37.89
N LYS A 435 2.47 -8.93 -37.15
CA LYS A 435 3.34 -7.90 -37.76
C LYS A 435 4.82 -8.34 -37.73
N GLU A 436 5.43 -8.32 -38.92
CA GLU A 436 6.89 -8.37 -39.05
C GLU A 436 7.49 -7.02 -38.60
N GLY A 437 7.74 -6.87 -37.35
CA GLY A 437 8.33 -5.67 -36.79
C GLY A 437 8.16 -5.76 -35.30
N LYS A 438 9.26 -5.96 -34.62
CA LYS A 438 9.27 -6.36 -33.23
C LYS A 438 8.87 -5.22 -32.34
N ALA A 439 7.92 -5.46 -31.47
CA ALA A 439 7.83 -4.69 -30.25
C ALA A 439 9.09 -4.94 -29.40
N VAL A 440 9.57 -3.91 -28.75
CA VAL A 440 10.67 -4.01 -27.78
C VAL A 440 10.21 -4.96 -26.67
N GLY A 441 11.09 -5.87 -26.29
CA GLY A 441 10.74 -7.05 -25.52
C GLY A 441 10.35 -8.18 -26.46
N GLU A 442 11.23 -8.40 -27.47
CA GLU A 442 11.12 -9.61 -28.28
C GLU A 442 10.86 -10.78 -27.35
N VAL A 443 9.67 -11.30 -27.42
CA VAL A 443 9.50 -12.71 -27.11
C VAL A 443 10.29 -13.40 -28.20
N SER A 444 11.59 -13.57 -27.94
CA SER A 444 12.57 -14.12 -28.87
C SER A 444 12.18 -15.51 -29.35
N ASP A 445 11.22 -16.11 -28.70
CA ASP A 445 10.75 -17.45 -28.89
C ASP A 445 9.39 -17.54 -29.59
N TYR A 446 8.69 -16.40 -29.82
CA TYR A 446 7.61 -16.36 -30.80
C TYR A 446 8.21 -16.22 -32.20
N ASP A 447 8.72 -17.33 -32.69
CA ASP A 447 9.33 -17.45 -34.00
C ASP A 447 8.36 -16.93 -35.09
N ASN A 448 8.52 -15.64 -35.45
CA ASN A 448 7.80 -14.96 -36.54
C ASN A 448 6.27 -15.02 -36.46
N GLY A 449 5.71 -14.79 -35.29
CA GLY A 449 4.24 -14.73 -35.11
C GLY A 449 3.56 -16.09 -35.21
N LYS A 450 4.29 -17.17 -35.09
CA LYS A 450 3.69 -18.48 -34.93
C LYS A 450 3.36 -18.73 -33.47
N PRO A 451 2.20 -19.29 -33.15
CA PRO A 451 1.91 -19.75 -31.81
C PRO A 451 2.99 -20.71 -31.34
N TRP A 452 3.35 -20.64 -30.06
CA TRP A 452 4.27 -21.57 -29.43
C TRP A 452 3.95 -23.02 -29.83
N GLN A 453 4.93 -23.76 -30.28
CA GLN A 453 4.81 -25.15 -30.60
C GLN A 453 5.73 -25.95 -29.70
N LYS A 454 5.21 -27.05 -29.17
CA LYS A 454 6.01 -28.00 -28.37
C LYS A 454 7.26 -28.40 -29.12
N THR A 455 8.41 -28.21 -28.51
CA THR A 455 9.68 -28.79 -28.97
C THR A 455 9.76 -30.24 -28.51
N GLN A 456 10.76 -30.97 -29.03
CA GLN A 456 10.99 -32.33 -28.55
C GLN A 456 11.44 -32.34 -27.08
N ASP A 457 12.18 -31.29 -26.65
CA ASP A 457 12.61 -31.18 -25.26
C ASP A 457 11.41 -30.96 -24.33
N ASP A 458 10.39 -30.19 -24.74
CA ASP A 458 9.14 -30.04 -23.99
C ASP A 458 8.37 -31.36 -23.86
N LEU A 459 8.36 -32.17 -24.92
CA LEU A 459 7.71 -33.50 -24.92
C LEU A 459 8.43 -34.49 -24.02
N ASP A 460 9.76 -34.36 -23.92
CA ASP A 460 10.61 -35.20 -23.10
C ASP A 460 10.81 -34.65 -21.67
N ALA A 461 10.20 -33.49 -21.35
CA ALA A 461 10.32 -32.88 -20.03
C ALA A 461 9.79 -33.82 -18.93
N VAL A 462 10.52 -33.87 -17.83
CA VAL A 462 10.20 -34.69 -16.66
C VAL A 462 10.32 -33.87 -15.36
N LEU A 463 9.55 -34.27 -14.35
CA LEU A 463 9.60 -33.73 -13.00
C LEU A 463 10.22 -34.77 -12.07
N THR A 464 11.24 -34.40 -11.30
CA THR A 464 11.86 -35.36 -10.36
C THR A 464 11.73 -34.81 -8.93
N VAL A 465 11.00 -35.52 -8.09
CA VAL A 465 10.76 -35.13 -6.70
C VAL A 465 11.01 -36.35 -5.80
N ASN A 466 11.76 -36.16 -4.74
CA ASN A 466 12.12 -37.22 -3.79
C ASN A 466 12.70 -38.51 -4.47
N GLY A 467 13.46 -38.31 -5.56
CA GLY A 467 14.08 -39.38 -6.31
C GLY A 467 13.16 -40.20 -7.21
N VAL A 468 11.89 -39.79 -7.35
CA VAL A 468 10.91 -40.37 -8.29
C VAL A 468 10.74 -39.40 -9.46
N THR A 469 10.82 -39.95 -10.66
CA THR A 469 10.67 -39.16 -11.89
C THR A 469 9.26 -39.34 -12.44
N TYR A 470 8.60 -38.22 -12.71
CA TYR A 470 7.26 -38.10 -13.28
C TYR A 470 7.35 -37.46 -14.67
N PRO A 471 6.48 -37.77 -15.62
CA PRO A 471 6.33 -36.96 -16.82
C PRO A 471 5.86 -35.53 -16.41
N ALA A 472 6.24 -34.53 -17.18
CA ALA A 472 5.83 -33.13 -16.88
C ALA A 472 4.32 -32.94 -17.05
N TYR A 473 3.66 -33.73 -17.88
CA TYR A 473 2.21 -33.71 -18.13
C TYR A 473 1.74 -35.05 -18.72
N ALA A 474 0.44 -35.29 -18.72
CA ALA A 474 -0.16 -36.45 -19.38
C ALA A 474 -0.36 -36.21 -20.89
N GLU A 475 -0.17 -37.24 -21.71
CA GLU A 475 -0.46 -37.18 -23.15
C GLU A 475 -1.96 -37.17 -23.47
N THR A 476 -2.77 -37.70 -22.58
CA THR A 476 -4.22 -37.82 -22.74
C THR A 476 -4.94 -37.52 -21.44
N GLU A 477 -6.13 -36.95 -21.54
CA GLU A 477 -6.99 -36.67 -20.38
C GLU A 477 -7.32 -37.93 -19.61
N LYS A 478 -7.30 -37.85 -18.29
CA LYS A 478 -7.76 -38.88 -17.37
C LYS A 478 -9.28 -38.94 -17.32
N THR A 479 -9.81 -40.10 -17.07
CA THR A 479 -11.24 -40.35 -16.90
C THR A 479 -11.51 -40.96 -15.53
N ALA A 480 -12.77 -41.05 -15.13
CA ALA A 480 -13.18 -41.70 -13.87
C ALA A 480 -12.83 -43.20 -13.79
N ALA A 481 -12.40 -43.80 -14.88
CA ALA A 481 -11.95 -45.20 -14.92
C ALA A 481 -10.45 -45.36 -14.63
N ASP A 482 -9.71 -44.24 -14.62
CA ASP A 482 -8.26 -44.26 -14.39
C ASP A 482 -7.98 -44.18 -12.89
N ASP A 483 -6.81 -44.64 -12.49
CA ASP A 483 -6.27 -44.41 -11.15
C ASP A 483 -5.71 -42.98 -11.11
N VAL A 484 -6.35 -42.11 -10.34
CA VAL A 484 -6.01 -40.72 -10.26
C VAL A 484 -5.73 -40.27 -8.80
N VAL A 485 -4.83 -39.34 -8.65
CA VAL A 485 -4.59 -38.65 -7.38
C VAL A 485 -5.57 -37.47 -7.31
N LEU A 486 -6.49 -37.50 -6.35
CA LEU A 486 -7.41 -36.39 -6.13
C LEU A 486 -6.70 -35.22 -5.46
N LEU A 487 -7.10 -33.98 -5.76
CA LEU A 487 -6.56 -32.82 -5.10
C LEU A 487 -6.71 -32.92 -3.58
N ALA A 488 -7.86 -33.35 -3.08
CA ALA A 488 -8.12 -33.49 -1.65
C ALA A 488 -7.21 -34.55 -0.96
N ASP A 489 -6.80 -35.61 -1.68
CA ASP A 489 -5.89 -36.64 -1.16
C ASP A 489 -4.42 -36.18 -1.24
N PHE A 490 -4.13 -35.28 -2.14
CA PHE A 490 -2.78 -34.78 -2.39
C PHE A 490 -2.41 -33.64 -1.42
N VAL A 491 -3.34 -32.71 -1.14
CA VAL A 491 -3.13 -31.60 -0.22
C VAL A 491 -3.19 -32.11 1.21
N LYS A 492 -2.06 -32.17 1.89
CA LYS A 492 -1.99 -32.53 3.31
C LYS A 492 -2.21 -31.30 4.16
N THR A 493 -3.26 -31.33 4.98
CA THR A 493 -3.50 -30.33 6.00
C THR A 493 -2.61 -30.59 7.22
N ILE A 494 -1.84 -29.59 7.61
CA ILE A 494 -1.09 -29.60 8.86
C ILE A 494 -1.82 -28.65 9.82
N THR A 495 -2.20 -29.17 10.99
CA THR A 495 -2.80 -28.32 12.04
C THR A 495 -1.78 -28.16 13.16
N ASP A 496 -1.40 -26.92 13.45
CA ASP A 496 -0.49 -26.61 14.55
C ASP A 496 -1.17 -26.72 15.93
N GLU A 497 -0.38 -26.54 16.99
CA GLU A 497 -0.87 -26.60 18.38
C GLU A 497 -1.91 -25.53 18.74
N ASN A 498 -2.01 -24.45 17.94
CA ASN A 498 -2.96 -23.36 18.08
C ASN A 498 -4.23 -23.57 17.23
N GLY A 499 -4.29 -24.65 16.46
CA GLY A 499 -5.39 -24.95 15.55
C GLY A 499 -5.30 -24.21 14.21
N ASN A 500 -4.18 -23.60 13.88
CA ASN A 500 -3.96 -23.02 12.56
C ASN A 500 -3.73 -24.15 11.54
N ILE A 501 -4.37 -24.01 10.40
CA ILE A 501 -4.27 -24.95 9.31
C ILE A 501 -3.28 -24.40 8.29
N SER A 502 -2.26 -25.18 7.97
CA SER A 502 -1.38 -24.96 6.83
C SER A 502 -1.44 -26.17 5.91
N TYR A 503 -0.97 -25.99 4.68
CA TYR A 503 -1.00 -27.02 3.67
C TYR A 503 0.43 -27.39 3.29
N ASP A 504 0.76 -28.68 3.32
CA ASP A 504 2.00 -29.19 2.75
C ASP A 504 1.79 -29.45 1.25
N ILE A 505 2.38 -28.59 0.44
CA ILE A 505 2.25 -28.57 -1.02
C ILE A 505 3.60 -28.71 -1.72
N THR A 506 4.61 -29.22 -1.04
CA THR A 506 5.99 -29.26 -1.54
C THR A 506 6.23 -30.21 -2.70
N ASP A 507 5.29 -31.10 -2.99
CA ASP A 507 5.46 -32.14 -4.03
C ASP A 507 4.28 -32.16 -5.00
N TRP A 508 4.22 -31.20 -5.91
CA TRP A 508 3.17 -31.12 -6.94
C TRP A 508 3.33 -32.12 -8.11
N ALA A 509 4.52 -32.67 -8.29
CA ALA A 509 4.82 -33.51 -9.47
C ALA A 509 3.83 -34.69 -9.67
N PRO A 510 3.43 -35.46 -8.64
CA PRO A 510 2.47 -36.56 -8.81
C PRO A 510 1.10 -36.07 -9.29
N PHE A 511 0.67 -34.91 -8.86
CA PHE A 511 -0.60 -34.31 -9.27
C PHE A 511 -0.53 -33.73 -10.68
N LEU A 512 0.47 -32.89 -10.95
CA LEU A 512 0.63 -32.17 -12.22
C LEU A 512 0.87 -33.14 -13.37
N SER A 513 1.61 -34.22 -13.16
CA SER A 513 1.88 -35.25 -14.19
C SER A 513 0.64 -35.95 -14.74
N GLN A 514 -0.50 -35.81 -14.09
CA GLN A 514 -1.79 -36.34 -14.52
C GLN A 514 -2.55 -35.46 -15.48
N LEU A 515 -2.22 -34.15 -15.47
CA LEU A 515 -2.89 -33.14 -16.28
C LEU A 515 -2.30 -33.09 -17.68
N THR A 516 -3.12 -32.84 -18.68
CA THR A 516 -2.61 -32.52 -20.02
C THR A 516 -2.10 -31.11 -20.05
N LEU A 517 -1.32 -30.77 -21.08
CA LEU A 517 -0.84 -29.38 -21.25
C LEU A 517 -2.01 -28.41 -21.48
N GLU A 518 -3.06 -28.87 -22.18
CA GLU A 518 -4.28 -28.07 -22.36
C GLU A 518 -4.96 -27.78 -21.03
N GLN A 519 -5.10 -28.77 -20.15
CA GLN A 519 -5.67 -28.61 -18.81
C GLN A 519 -4.82 -27.67 -17.95
N MET A 520 -3.49 -27.77 -18.00
CA MET A 520 -2.61 -26.82 -17.30
C MET A 520 -2.76 -25.40 -17.82
N SER A 521 -2.86 -25.24 -19.15
CA SER A 521 -3.07 -23.93 -19.79
C SER A 521 -4.44 -23.34 -19.42
N GLU A 522 -5.48 -24.16 -19.33
CA GLU A 522 -6.79 -23.71 -18.86
C GLU A 522 -6.76 -23.28 -17.40
N LEU A 523 -6.09 -24.02 -16.52
CA LEU A 523 -5.91 -23.63 -15.14
C LEU A 523 -5.19 -22.27 -15.03
N GLN A 524 -4.17 -22.05 -15.82
CA GLN A 524 -3.42 -20.81 -15.81
C GLN A 524 -4.22 -19.64 -16.37
N ARG A 525 -4.95 -19.84 -17.48
CA ARG A 525 -5.77 -18.80 -18.11
C ARG A 525 -6.99 -18.44 -17.29
N ASP A 526 -7.66 -19.44 -16.75
CA ASP A 526 -9.01 -19.35 -16.20
C ASP A 526 -9.06 -19.57 -14.68
N GLY A 527 -7.99 -20.05 -14.05
CA GLY A 527 -7.95 -20.54 -12.67
C GLY A 527 -8.34 -19.56 -11.57
N GLY A 528 -8.39 -18.27 -11.85
CA GLY A 528 -8.77 -17.25 -10.89
C GLY A 528 -10.12 -16.58 -11.16
N PHE A 529 -10.81 -16.91 -12.26
CA PHE A 529 -11.95 -16.13 -12.74
C PHE A 529 -13.22 -16.95 -12.92
N GLN A 530 -14.02 -17.11 -11.87
CA GLN A 530 -15.41 -17.62 -11.87
C GLN A 530 -15.63 -18.91 -12.71
N ILE A 531 -14.82 -19.97 -12.57
CA ILE A 531 -14.76 -21.00 -13.56
C ILE A 531 -15.22 -22.35 -13.06
N THR A 532 -15.92 -23.02 -13.95
CA THR A 532 -16.00 -24.48 -14.03
C THR A 532 -14.80 -24.94 -14.83
N PHE A 533 -13.94 -25.77 -14.25
CA PHE A 533 -12.83 -26.37 -14.97
C PHE A 533 -13.35 -27.54 -15.82
N PRO A 534 -13.44 -27.41 -17.15
CA PRO A 534 -13.90 -28.52 -17.99
C PRO A 534 -12.96 -29.72 -17.81
N ASN A 535 -13.53 -30.89 -17.60
CA ASN A 535 -12.80 -32.14 -17.48
C ASN A 535 -11.77 -32.23 -16.32
N MET A 536 -11.95 -31.42 -15.29
CA MET A 536 -11.13 -31.43 -14.07
C MET A 536 -11.84 -32.05 -12.86
N ASP A 537 -13.13 -32.35 -12.97
CA ASP A 537 -13.94 -32.98 -11.93
C ASP A 537 -13.38 -34.34 -11.52
N VAL A 538 -12.74 -35.04 -12.45
CA VAL A 538 -12.04 -36.33 -12.19
C VAL A 538 -10.93 -36.19 -11.14
N PHE A 539 -10.33 -35.01 -10.99
CA PHE A 539 -9.31 -34.70 -9.99
C PHE A 539 -9.87 -34.02 -8.74
N GLY A 540 -11.17 -33.83 -8.66
CA GLY A 540 -11.83 -33.07 -7.58
C GLY A 540 -11.78 -31.57 -7.77
N LEU A 541 -11.52 -31.09 -8.98
CA LEU A 541 -11.52 -29.68 -9.39
C LEU A 541 -12.65 -29.44 -10.36
N ASP A 542 -13.88 -29.25 -9.85
CA ASP A 542 -15.03 -29.10 -10.72
C ASP A 542 -15.48 -27.66 -10.89
N LYS A 543 -15.23 -26.80 -9.89
CA LYS A 543 -15.73 -25.44 -9.88
C LYS A 543 -14.99 -24.56 -8.88
N MET A 544 -14.73 -23.33 -9.27
CA MET A 544 -14.31 -22.25 -8.39
C MET A 544 -15.19 -21.03 -8.63
N VAL A 545 -15.85 -20.51 -7.59
CA VAL A 545 -16.64 -19.28 -7.63
C VAL A 545 -15.92 -18.20 -6.87
N VAL A 546 -15.70 -17.07 -7.49
CA VAL A 546 -15.09 -15.91 -6.87
C VAL A 546 -16.10 -14.77 -6.83
N GLY A 547 -16.24 -14.14 -5.68
CA GLY A 547 -17.03 -12.94 -5.48
C GLY A 547 -16.16 -11.69 -5.65
N ASP A 548 -16.79 -10.54 -5.78
CA ASP A 548 -16.12 -9.25 -5.84
C ASP A 548 -16.73 -8.28 -4.82
N GLY A 549 -15.88 -7.46 -4.21
CA GLY A 549 -16.33 -6.37 -3.36
C GLY A 549 -15.34 -5.94 -2.28
N GLY A 550 -15.11 -4.63 -2.18
CA GLY A 550 -14.25 -4.03 -1.15
C GLY A 550 -14.88 -4.00 0.25
N THR A 551 -16.21 -4.08 0.34
CA THR A 551 -16.98 -4.03 1.60
C THR A 551 -17.91 -5.23 1.76
N GLY A 552 -17.43 -6.44 1.43
CA GLY A 552 -18.19 -7.68 1.40
C GLY A 552 -18.58 -8.11 -0.02
N PHE A 553 -19.26 -9.24 -0.15
CA PHE A 553 -19.65 -9.79 -1.44
C PHE A 553 -20.71 -8.94 -2.14
N THR A 554 -20.29 -8.07 -3.04
CA THR A 554 -21.20 -7.19 -3.83
C THR A 554 -21.60 -7.82 -5.15
N ARG A 555 -20.79 -8.73 -5.66
CA ARG A 555 -21.05 -9.50 -6.86
C ARG A 555 -20.61 -10.95 -6.62
N THR A 556 -21.53 -11.90 -6.82
CA THR A 556 -21.20 -13.32 -6.86
C THR A 556 -21.58 -13.85 -8.24
N GLY A 557 -20.75 -14.70 -8.83
CA GLY A 557 -21.01 -15.30 -10.14
C GLY A 557 -22.23 -16.25 -10.16
N ILE A 558 -22.90 -16.46 -9.04
CA ILE A 558 -24.03 -17.37 -8.91
C ILE A 558 -25.32 -16.63 -9.27
N SER A 559 -25.99 -17.11 -10.30
CA SER A 559 -27.32 -16.63 -10.69
C SER A 559 -28.31 -16.75 -9.52
N GLY A 560 -28.83 -15.62 -9.04
CA GLY A 560 -29.79 -15.56 -7.95
C GLY A 560 -29.24 -15.09 -6.58
N TYR A 561 -27.93 -15.07 -6.40
CA TYR A 561 -27.26 -14.54 -5.20
C TYR A 561 -26.34 -13.42 -5.61
N SER A 562 -26.85 -12.22 -5.69
CA SER A 562 -26.08 -11.07 -6.18
C SER A 562 -25.36 -10.31 -5.08
N LYS A 563 -25.60 -10.59 -3.80
CA LYS A 563 -25.04 -9.80 -2.69
C LYS A 563 -24.95 -10.62 -1.41
N GLY A 564 -23.82 -10.49 -0.74
CA GLY A 564 -23.63 -10.81 0.66
C GLY A 564 -24.07 -9.68 1.59
N CYS A 565 -23.58 -9.70 2.83
CA CYS A 565 -23.71 -8.57 3.74
C CYS A 565 -22.90 -7.37 3.24
N THR A 566 -23.43 -6.17 3.45
CA THR A 566 -22.66 -4.95 3.24
C THR A 566 -22.02 -4.57 4.57
N TYR A 567 -20.71 -4.78 4.65
CA TYR A 567 -19.89 -4.38 5.79
C TYR A 567 -19.67 -2.86 5.78
N VAL A 568 -19.04 -2.34 6.82
CA VAL A 568 -18.56 -0.96 6.84
C VAL A 568 -17.40 -0.79 5.85
N SER A 569 -17.06 0.46 5.50
CA SER A 569 -15.87 0.71 4.69
C SER A 569 -14.60 0.21 5.39
N THR A 570 -13.61 -0.22 4.62
CA THR A 570 -12.30 -0.62 5.13
C THR A 570 -11.60 0.51 5.89
N THR A 571 -11.79 1.76 5.44
CA THR A 571 -11.39 2.98 6.16
C THR A 571 -11.96 3.02 7.59
N MET A 572 -13.25 2.64 7.78
CA MET A 572 -13.86 2.59 9.11
C MET A 572 -13.32 1.42 9.94
N VAL A 573 -13.02 0.29 9.30
CA VAL A 573 -12.36 -0.84 9.98
C VAL A 573 -10.98 -0.39 10.50
N ALA A 574 -10.19 0.27 9.65
CA ALA A 574 -8.89 0.82 10.02
C ALA A 574 -8.98 1.85 11.15
N ALA A 575 -10.01 2.72 11.12
CA ALA A 575 -10.25 3.72 12.18
C ALA A 575 -10.49 3.11 13.56
N THR A 576 -10.74 1.82 13.65
CA THR A 576 -10.78 1.11 14.93
C THR A 576 -9.39 0.90 15.55
N TRP A 577 -8.34 0.90 14.77
CA TRP A 577 -6.97 0.54 15.21
C TRP A 577 -6.95 -0.76 15.99
N ASN A 578 -7.70 -1.76 15.51
CA ASN A 578 -7.97 -3.00 16.24
C ASN A 578 -7.90 -4.22 15.31
N THR A 579 -6.76 -4.85 15.26
CA THR A 579 -6.50 -6.04 14.44
C THR A 579 -7.40 -7.22 14.81
N GLU A 580 -7.80 -7.36 16.08
CA GLU A 580 -8.76 -8.41 16.50
C GLU A 580 -10.15 -8.18 15.88
N LEU A 581 -10.56 -6.92 15.68
CA LEU A 581 -11.84 -6.61 15.05
C LEU A 581 -11.77 -6.85 13.54
N ALA A 582 -10.66 -6.49 12.89
CA ALA A 582 -10.41 -6.83 11.49
C ALA A 582 -10.43 -8.35 11.27
N ALA A 583 -9.79 -9.11 12.16
CA ALA A 583 -9.85 -10.58 12.12
C ALA A 583 -11.28 -11.14 12.29
N LYS A 584 -12.14 -10.51 13.13
CA LYS A 584 -13.55 -10.90 13.24
C LYS A 584 -14.35 -10.64 11.96
N GLU A 585 -14.03 -9.57 11.25
CA GLU A 585 -14.63 -9.30 9.94
C GLU A 585 -14.20 -10.36 8.93
N GLY A 586 -12.90 -10.69 8.87
CA GLY A 586 -12.38 -11.77 8.04
C GLY A 586 -13.03 -13.13 8.33
N ASP A 587 -13.17 -13.47 9.61
CA ASP A 587 -13.90 -14.68 10.03
C ASP A 587 -15.37 -14.67 9.58
N SER A 588 -16.04 -13.50 9.63
CA SER A 588 -17.41 -13.34 9.15
C SER A 588 -17.51 -13.49 7.64
N LEU A 589 -16.59 -12.89 6.89
CA LEU A 589 -16.51 -13.03 5.42
C LEU A 589 -16.30 -14.49 5.03
N GLY A 590 -15.38 -15.19 5.69
CA GLY A 590 -15.16 -16.62 5.45
C GLY A 590 -16.39 -17.48 5.74
N ASN A 591 -17.11 -17.22 6.82
CA ASN A 591 -18.37 -17.92 7.12
C ASN A 591 -19.46 -17.59 6.09
N GLU A 592 -19.55 -16.36 5.63
CA GLU A 592 -20.48 -15.96 4.59
C GLU A 592 -20.16 -16.62 3.25
N ALA A 593 -18.86 -16.74 2.90
CA ALA A 593 -18.39 -17.44 1.73
C ALA A 593 -18.83 -18.91 1.71
N ILE A 594 -18.70 -19.63 2.84
CA ILE A 594 -19.18 -21.00 2.99
C ILE A 594 -20.69 -21.07 2.74
N TRP A 595 -21.46 -20.12 3.27
CA TRP A 595 -22.91 -20.06 3.10
C TRP A 595 -23.36 -19.76 1.68
N LEU A 596 -22.57 -18.89 0.99
CA LEU A 596 -22.80 -18.50 -0.41
C LEU A 596 -22.24 -19.51 -1.42
N ASP A 597 -21.50 -20.52 -0.99
CA ASP A 597 -20.74 -21.43 -1.86
C ASP A 597 -19.75 -20.68 -2.78
N VAL A 598 -18.96 -19.78 -2.19
CA VAL A 598 -17.95 -18.95 -2.85
C VAL A 598 -16.59 -19.31 -2.27
N GLN A 599 -15.60 -19.59 -3.12
CA GLN A 599 -14.28 -20.01 -2.72
C GLN A 599 -13.25 -18.87 -2.67
N GLY A 600 -13.51 -17.76 -3.36
CA GLY A 600 -12.59 -16.61 -3.39
C GLY A 600 -13.31 -15.27 -3.36
N LEU A 601 -12.60 -14.24 -2.92
CA LEU A 601 -13.06 -12.85 -2.91
C LEU A 601 -11.99 -11.96 -3.55
N TYR A 602 -12.35 -11.19 -4.59
CA TYR A 602 -11.55 -10.08 -5.10
C TYR A 602 -11.63 -8.89 -4.12
N GLY A 603 -10.70 -8.89 -3.20
CA GLY A 603 -10.64 -7.95 -2.08
C GLY A 603 -9.84 -8.59 -0.93
N VAL A 604 -9.42 -7.85 0.06
CA VAL A 604 -9.74 -6.43 0.30
C VAL A 604 -8.76 -5.50 -0.44
N GLY A 605 -8.99 -4.18 -0.36
CA GLY A 605 -8.09 -3.19 -0.96
C GLY A 605 -6.82 -3.00 -0.14
N THR A 606 -5.65 -3.05 -0.78
CA THR A 606 -4.32 -2.93 -0.15
C THR A 606 -3.59 -1.64 -0.52
N ASN A 607 -4.09 -0.87 -1.47
CA ASN A 607 -3.52 0.43 -1.79
C ASN A 607 -3.66 1.38 -0.59
N ILE A 608 -2.86 2.44 -0.58
CA ILE A 608 -2.91 3.46 0.46
C ILE A 608 -3.73 4.67 0.03
N HIS A 609 -4.08 5.52 0.97
CA HIS A 609 -4.68 6.83 0.69
C HIS A 609 -3.59 7.81 0.28
N ARG A 610 -3.07 7.67 -0.97
CA ARG A 610 -2.04 8.58 -1.50
C ARG A 610 -2.51 10.03 -1.48
N THR A 611 -3.76 10.25 -1.85
CA THR A 611 -4.39 11.57 -1.88
C THR A 611 -5.82 11.48 -1.37
N PRO A 612 -6.33 12.50 -0.67
CA PRO A 612 -7.73 12.55 -0.28
C PRO A 612 -8.71 12.47 -1.46
N PHE A 613 -8.25 12.82 -2.66
CA PHE A 613 -9.07 12.88 -3.87
C PHE A 613 -9.27 11.54 -4.59
N SER A 614 -8.62 10.47 -4.17
CA SER A 614 -8.86 9.14 -4.76
C SER A 614 -10.29 8.67 -4.52
N GLY A 615 -10.99 8.31 -5.59
CA GLY A 615 -12.39 7.85 -5.52
C GLY A 615 -12.58 6.49 -4.84
N ARG A 616 -11.49 5.77 -4.54
CA ARG A 616 -11.52 4.44 -3.93
C ARG A 616 -10.97 4.40 -2.49
N ASN A 617 -10.65 5.53 -1.87
CA ASN A 617 -10.18 5.55 -0.48
C ASN A 617 -11.12 4.82 0.49
N PHE A 618 -12.43 4.78 0.22
CA PHE A 618 -13.42 4.07 1.03
C PHE A 618 -13.18 2.55 1.11
N GLU A 619 -12.47 1.95 0.16
CA GLU A 619 -12.14 0.53 0.14
C GLU A 619 -10.66 0.24 0.46
N TYR A 620 -9.85 1.29 0.69
CA TYR A 620 -8.50 1.19 1.22
C TYR A 620 -8.48 1.55 2.69
N PHE A 621 -7.43 1.19 3.43
CA PHE A 621 -7.48 1.24 4.89
C PHE A 621 -6.99 2.57 5.46
N ALA A 622 -5.86 3.10 5.01
CA ALA A 622 -5.21 4.27 5.59
C ALA A 622 -4.17 4.89 4.65
N GLU A 623 -3.69 6.10 5.01
CA GLU A 623 -2.50 6.71 4.38
C GLU A 623 -1.20 6.04 4.82
N ASP A 624 -1.18 5.35 5.97
CA ASP A 624 -0.01 4.67 6.50
C ASP A 624 0.01 3.18 6.12
N PRO A 625 1.11 2.69 5.52
CA PRO A 625 1.20 1.31 5.05
C PRO A 625 1.29 0.26 6.18
N VAL A 626 1.79 0.61 7.37
CA VAL A 626 1.85 -0.33 8.50
C VAL A 626 0.47 -0.51 9.13
N LEU A 627 -0.28 0.58 9.31
CA LEU A 627 -1.67 0.49 9.76
C LEU A 627 -2.50 -0.33 8.77
N ALA A 628 -2.44 0.03 7.49
CA ALA A 628 -3.15 -0.69 6.42
C ALA A 628 -2.75 -2.17 6.39
N GLY A 629 -1.45 -2.46 6.30
CA GLY A 629 -0.92 -3.82 6.19
C GLY A 629 -1.32 -4.73 7.34
N LYS A 630 -1.20 -4.27 8.59
CA LYS A 630 -1.57 -5.07 9.78
C LYS A 630 -3.08 -5.32 9.86
N MET A 631 -3.90 -4.35 9.47
CA MET A 631 -5.36 -4.52 9.43
C MET A 631 -5.76 -5.52 8.34
N VAL A 632 -5.20 -5.37 7.12
CA VAL A 632 -5.45 -6.31 6.01
C VAL A 632 -4.96 -7.70 6.38
N ALA A 633 -3.73 -7.86 6.85
CA ALA A 633 -3.16 -9.16 7.20
C ALA A 633 -4.02 -9.90 8.23
N SER A 634 -4.51 -9.19 9.26
CA SER A 634 -5.38 -9.77 10.29
C SER A 634 -6.72 -10.25 9.72
N LEU A 635 -7.31 -9.49 8.80
CA LEU A 635 -8.57 -9.82 8.12
C LEU A 635 -8.36 -11.02 7.19
N THR A 636 -7.36 -10.96 6.31
CA THR A 636 -7.03 -11.99 5.32
C THR A 636 -6.70 -13.31 5.99
N ALA A 637 -5.83 -13.32 7.00
CA ALA A 637 -5.51 -14.55 7.75
C ALA A 637 -6.76 -15.21 8.37
N ALA A 638 -7.69 -14.42 8.91
CA ALA A 638 -8.92 -14.95 9.50
C ALA A 638 -9.88 -15.51 8.45
N ALA A 639 -10.02 -14.84 7.31
CA ALA A 639 -10.85 -15.31 6.19
C ALA A 639 -10.29 -16.61 5.60
N GLN A 640 -8.97 -16.68 5.39
CA GLN A 640 -8.27 -17.87 4.88
C GLN A 640 -8.43 -19.09 5.81
N LYS A 641 -8.48 -18.91 7.13
CA LYS A 641 -8.77 -19.99 8.08
C LYS A 641 -10.15 -20.64 7.87
N ARG A 642 -11.07 -19.96 7.20
CA ARG A 642 -12.38 -20.51 6.81
C ARG A 642 -12.37 -21.13 5.42
N GLY A 643 -11.25 -21.09 4.72
CA GLY A 643 -11.09 -21.60 3.37
C GLY A 643 -11.43 -20.59 2.25
N LEU A 644 -11.64 -19.32 2.60
CA LEU A 644 -11.83 -18.25 1.62
C LEU A 644 -10.48 -17.78 1.09
N ILE A 645 -10.25 -17.89 -0.22
CA ILE A 645 -9.07 -17.31 -0.88
C ILE A 645 -9.30 -15.82 -1.03
N MET A 646 -8.45 -15.03 -0.39
CA MET A 646 -8.47 -13.56 -0.52
C MET A 646 -7.53 -13.17 -1.65
N TYR A 647 -8.05 -12.45 -2.64
CA TYR A 647 -7.26 -11.81 -3.70
C TYR A 647 -7.08 -10.35 -3.33
N ASP A 648 -6.18 -10.10 -2.40
CA ASP A 648 -5.89 -8.76 -1.91
C ASP A 648 -5.42 -7.89 -3.07
N LYS A 649 -5.94 -6.65 -3.20
CA LYS A 649 -5.86 -5.84 -4.42
C LYS A 649 -5.67 -4.36 -4.14
N HIS A 650 -4.96 -3.64 -5.01
CA HIS A 650 -4.37 -4.05 -6.29
C HIS A 650 -2.86 -3.93 -6.20
N PHE A 651 -2.15 -5.01 -6.36
CA PHE A 651 -0.70 -5.05 -6.31
C PHE A 651 -0.11 -4.53 -7.62
N PHE A 652 0.60 -3.40 -7.64
CA PHE A 652 0.74 -2.30 -6.71
C PHE A 652 0.75 -0.96 -7.48
N LEU A 653 0.93 0.19 -6.79
CA LEU A 653 0.87 1.57 -7.34
C LEU A 653 -0.46 1.94 -7.99
N ASN A 654 -1.57 1.33 -7.58
CA ASN A 654 -2.90 1.65 -8.08
C ASN A 654 -3.61 2.71 -7.22
N ASP A 655 -2.87 3.71 -6.75
CA ASP A 655 -3.38 4.77 -5.88
C ASP A 655 -3.97 5.94 -6.69
N THR A 656 -3.78 5.89 -8.01
CA THR A 656 -4.41 6.79 -8.99
C THR A 656 -5.34 5.99 -9.90
N GLU A 657 -6.64 6.17 -9.74
CA GLU A 657 -7.68 5.42 -10.46
C GLU A 657 -7.91 5.92 -11.89
N GLN A 658 -7.57 7.19 -12.17
CA GLN A 658 -7.90 7.79 -13.44
C GLN A 658 -6.98 7.28 -14.55
N ASP A 659 -7.57 6.90 -15.68
CA ASP A 659 -6.88 6.49 -16.91
C ASP A 659 -6.01 5.22 -16.80
N ARG A 660 -6.18 4.45 -15.72
CA ARG A 660 -5.45 3.21 -15.50
C ARG A 660 -5.91 2.05 -16.37
N ASP A 661 -7.15 2.11 -16.86
CA ASP A 661 -7.77 1.04 -17.67
C ASP A 661 -6.96 0.70 -18.91
N GLN A 662 -7.02 -0.55 -19.35
CA GLN A 662 -6.33 -1.04 -20.55
C GLN A 662 -4.80 -0.84 -20.48
N THR A 663 -4.23 -0.94 -19.28
CA THR A 663 -2.79 -0.71 -19.06
C THR A 663 -2.32 0.64 -19.60
N GLY A 664 -3.18 1.65 -19.46
CA GLY A 664 -2.98 2.98 -20.06
C GLY A 664 -2.13 3.94 -19.25
N LEU A 665 -2.01 3.73 -17.94
CA LEU A 665 -1.33 4.64 -17.03
C LEU A 665 0.09 4.14 -16.74
N LEU A 666 1.09 4.92 -17.15
CA LEU A 666 2.49 4.75 -16.80
C LEU A 666 2.73 5.47 -15.46
N THR A 667 3.14 4.72 -14.44
CA THR A 667 3.40 5.26 -13.10
C THR A 667 4.89 5.22 -12.83
N TYR A 668 5.45 6.36 -12.44
CA TYR A 668 6.84 6.50 -12.05
C TYR A 668 6.95 6.86 -10.57
N ALA A 669 7.84 6.21 -9.88
CA ALA A 669 8.22 6.48 -8.50
C ALA A 669 9.66 6.01 -8.29
N THR A 670 10.35 6.53 -7.28
CA THR A 670 11.65 5.99 -6.87
C THR A 670 11.48 4.62 -6.23
N GLU A 671 12.48 3.78 -6.30
CA GLU A 671 12.42 2.45 -5.69
C GLU A 671 12.26 2.53 -4.17
N GLN A 672 12.83 3.55 -3.53
CA GLN A 672 12.59 3.83 -2.12
C GLN A 672 11.09 4.00 -1.84
N THR A 673 10.45 4.89 -2.59
CA THR A 673 9.01 5.15 -2.47
C THR A 673 8.17 3.90 -2.70
N MET A 674 8.50 3.12 -3.74
CA MET A 674 7.81 1.87 -4.01
C MET A 674 7.90 0.89 -2.85
N ARG A 675 9.10 0.68 -2.29
CA ARG A 675 9.36 -0.32 -1.23
C ARG A 675 8.88 0.09 0.15
N GLU A 676 9.10 1.35 0.53
CA GLU A 676 8.78 1.82 1.89
C GLU A 676 7.31 2.22 2.06
N VAL A 677 6.62 2.50 0.97
CA VAL A 677 5.25 3.01 1.00
C VAL A 677 4.30 2.06 0.28
N TYR A 678 4.38 1.95 -1.03
CA TYR A 678 3.34 1.30 -1.84
C TYR A 678 3.37 -0.23 -1.81
N MET A 679 4.53 -0.84 -1.69
CA MET A 679 4.68 -2.29 -1.57
C MET A 679 4.57 -2.80 -0.13
N LYS A 680 4.73 -1.90 0.85
CA LYS A 680 4.83 -2.28 2.27
C LYS A 680 3.57 -2.96 2.77
N VAL A 681 2.40 -2.58 2.27
CA VAL A 681 1.12 -3.19 2.65
C VAL A 681 1.12 -4.67 2.28
N GLU A 682 1.38 -4.97 0.99
CA GLU A 682 1.38 -6.35 0.50
C GLU A 682 2.51 -7.17 1.11
N GLN A 683 3.69 -6.57 1.34
CA GLN A 683 4.76 -7.24 2.06
C GLN A 683 4.28 -7.76 3.41
N ILE A 684 3.62 -6.91 4.21
CA ILE A 684 3.06 -7.29 5.51
C ILE A 684 2.00 -8.39 5.35
N VAL A 685 1.14 -8.28 4.35
CA VAL A 685 0.08 -9.27 4.10
C VAL A 685 0.67 -10.62 3.70
N VAL A 686 1.67 -10.64 2.84
CA VAL A 686 2.37 -11.88 2.45
C VAL A 686 3.07 -12.51 3.65
N GLU A 687 3.78 -11.70 4.46
CA GLU A 687 4.62 -12.21 5.55
C GLU A 687 3.83 -12.57 6.80
N GLU A 688 2.76 -11.82 7.15
CA GLU A 688 2.01 -12.03 8.40
C GLU A 688 0.73 -12.87 8.20
N ALA A 689 0.13 -12.85 7.01
CA ALA A 689 -1.09 -13.60 6.72
C ALA A 689 -0.86 -14.87 5.89
N ASP A 690 0.35 -15.11 5.39
CA ASP A 690 0.64 -16.19 4.42
C ASP A 690 -0.38 -16.14 3.26
N ALA A 691 -0.45 -14.97 2.61
CA ALA A 691 -1.48 -14.66 1.62
C ALA A 691 -1.54 -15.72 0.51
N MET A 692 -2.74 -16.22 0.21
CA MET A 692 -2.96 -17.26 -0.80
C MET A 692 -3.09 -16.70 -2.21
N ALA A 693 -3.49 -15.43 -2.36
CA ALA A 693 -3.64 -14.81 -3.67
C ALA A 693 -3.48 -13.29 -3.60
N LEU A 694 -3.08 -12.70 -4.72
CA LEU A 694 -3.02 -11.26 -4.95
C LEU A 694 -3.60 -10.93 -6.31
N MET A 695 -4.22 -9.76 -6.45
CA MET A 695 -4.65 -9.23 -7.75
C MET A 695 -3.70 -8.11 -8.18
N THR A 696 -3.10 -8.24 -9.36
CA THR A 696 -2.24 -7.21 -9.93
C THR A 696 -3.05 -6.03 -10.43
N ALA A 697 -2.46 -4.84 -10.37
CA ALA A 697 -3.10 -3.62 -10.79
C ALA A 697 -3.14 -3.43 -12.33
N PHE A 698 -3.94 -2.48 -12.78
CA PHE A 698 -4.03 -2.12 -14.21
C PHE A 698 -2.86 -1.29 -14.71
N ASN A 699 -2.23 -0.49 -13.84
CA ASN A 699 -1.20 0.46 -14.22
C ASN A 699 0.09 -0.24 -14.67
N ARG A 700 0.95 0.55 -15.29
CA ARG A 700 2.34 0.17 -15.60
C ARG A 700 3.27 0.75 -14.56
N ILE A 701 4.39 0.10 -14.37
CA ILE A 701 5.53 0.59 -13.63
C ILE A 701 6.57 1.01 -14.67
N GLY A 702 6.72 2.32 -14.86
CA GLY A 702 7.34 2.83 -16.06
C GLY A 702 6.56 2.37 -17.29
N ASN A 703 7.21 1.69 -18.22
CA ASN A 703 6.60 1.18 -19.44
C ASN A 703 6.08 -0.26 -19.35
N VAL A 704 6.36 -1.00 -18.26
CA VAL A 704 5.99 -2.41 -18.10
C VAL A 704 4.70 -2.54 -17.30
N TRP A 705 3.72 -3.25 -17.84
CA TRP A 705 2.49 -3.54 -17.08
C TRP A 705 2.79 -4.43 -15.87
N VAL A 706 2.26 -4.08 -14.70
CA VAL A 706 2.56 -4.79 -13.45
C VAL A 706 2.19 -6.28 -13.51
N GLY A 707 1.15 -6.64 -14.28
CA GLY A 707 0.72 -8.03 -14.45
C GLY A 707 1.68 -8.91 -15.26
N GLU A 708 2.67 -8.33 -15.95
CA GLU A 708 3.73 -9.04 -16.69
C GLU A 708 5.13 -8.73 -16.16
N ASP A 709 5.24 -7.91 -15.13
CA ASP A 709 6.52 -7.45 -14.62
C ASP A 709 7.22 -8.53 -13.78
N TYR A 710 8.25 -9.14 -14.37
CA TYR A 710 9.05 -10.17 -13.72
C TYR A 710 9.74 -9.67 -12.44
N ARG A 711 10.19 -8.41 -12.41
CA ARG A 711 10.83 -7.77 -11.25
C ARG A 711 9.88 -7.79 -10.06
N THR A 712 8.63 -7.37 -10.29
CA THR A 712 7.57 -7.32 -9.29
C THR A 712 7.10 -8.72 -8.87
N LEU A 713 6.67 -9.53 -9.86
CA LEU A 713 5.93 -10.77 -9.58
C LEU A 713 6.85 -11.93 -9.21
N THR A 714 8.09 -11.91 -9.69
CA THR A 714 9.03 -13.00 -9.46
C THR A 714 10.13 -12.62 -8.48
N ASN A 715 10.93 -11.59 -8.78
CA ASN A 715 12.07 -11.25 -7.94
C ASN A 715 11.65 -10.78 -6.55
N ILE A 716 10.74 -9.80 -6.48
CA ILE A 716 10.29 -9.24 -5.19
C ILE A 716 9.25 -10.17 -4.54
N LEU A 717 8.10 -10.35 -5.18
CA LEU A 717 6.98 -11.04 -4.55
C LEU A 717 7.33 -12.48 -4.15
N ARG A 718 7.88 -13.27 -5.08
CA ARG A 718 8.20 -14.68 -4.83
C ARG A 718 9.60 -14.88 -4.28
N GLY A 719 10.58 -14.15 -4.80
CA GLY A 719 11.98 -14.25 -4.37
C GLY A 719 12.20 -13.62 -3.00
N GLU A 720 12.03 -12.33 -2.87
CA GLU A 720 12.33 -11.62 -1.62
C GLU A 720 11.33 -11.98 -0.50
N TRP A 721 10.02 -11.92 -0.77
CA TRP A 721 9.00 -12.13 0.26
C TRP A 721 8.57 -13.57 0.45
N GLY A 722 8.88 -14.46 -0.51
CA GLY A 722 8.56 -15.89 -0.44
C GLY A 722 7.09 -16.20 -0.67
N PHE A 723 6.36 -15.37 -1.43
CA PHE A 723 4.96 -15.62 -1.78
C PHE A 723 4.80 -16.91 -2.58
N LYS A 724 3.91 -17.78 -2.12
CA LYS A 724 3.66 -19.09 -2.72
C LYS A 724 2.30 -19.18 -3.42
N GLY A 725 1.51 -18.13 -3.28
CA GLY A 725 0.14 -18.09 -3.74
C GLY A 725 -0.01 -17.80 -5.23
N MET A 726 -1.24 -17.52 -5.62
CA MET A 726 -1.63 -17.19 -6.98
C MET A 726 -1.68 -15.69 -7.20
N THR A 727 -1.25 -15.24 -8.37
CA THR A 727 -1.52 -13.88 -8.86
C THR A 727 -2.59 -13.93 -9.95
N ILE A 728 -3.54 -12.99 -9.91
CA ILE A 728 -4.53 -12.77 -10.95
C ILE A 728 -4.44 -11.33 -11.43
N THR A 729 -4.81 -11.07 -12.67
CA THR A 729 -4.92 -9.70 -13.19
C THR A 729 -6.23 -9.06 -12.77
N ASP A 730 -6.26 -7.73 -12.60
CA ASP A 730 -7.51 -6.96 -12.57
C ASP A 730 -8.21 -7.05 -13.94
N GLY A 731 -9.52 -6.96 -13.97
CA GLY A 731 -10.42 -7.41 -15.04
C GLY A 731 -10.04 -7.09 -16.48
N GLN A 732 -10.18 -8.01 -17.39
CA GLN A 732 -10.08 -7.93 -18.87
C GLN A 732 -8.69 -7.58 -19.47
N ASN A 733 -7.61 -7.63 -18.72
CA ASN A 733 -6.25 -7.31 -19.20
C ASN A 733 -5.33 -8.53 -19.31
N GLY A 734 -5.90 -9.72 -19.48
CA GLY A 734 -5.15 -10.92 -19.73
C GLY A 734 -5.22 -11.38 -21.17
#